data_cb56eac49c6549109c8e8e64f63ed7d4
#
_entry.id   cb56eac49c6549109c8e8e64f63ed7d4
#
_cell.length_a   1.000
_cell.length_b   1.000
_cell.length_c   1.000
_cell.angle_alpha   90.00
_cell.angle_beta   90.00
_cell.angle_gamma   90.00
#
_symmetry.space_group_name_H-M   'P 1'
#
loop_
_entity.id
_entity.type
_entity.pdbx_description
1 polymer ?
#
loop_
_entity_poly.entity_id
_entity_poly.type
_entity_poly.pdbx_seq_one_letter_code
_entity_poly.pdbx_strand_id
1 'polypeptide(L)'
;MRAWLGVALVCMVVAGCGDASPSATPRLGAGGGGGASIDLPCDCALGEECSDDGRCISICGDVAACASGGTARCCAAGTVCQDGSCVTDCGGNAECNGVCCDNTEMCLEGSCVAQCADPGQLCGDDNELCCASGEACVGGGCAPLRGECTFGEDCEIDELCERSLGVCIPREAVEVCEFQPPTGDFDPTIGCRWTPLEAPMDATAEEIEIAAMSEVVMTPSVANLTDDNGDGVTNALDTPDVVFVSFNYAADGCCTKRGVVRVVSGGCNGDGTMTTHATLKGLASGDWIGNSTGIALGNLHPDDMSSERVPEIVATFKNGGTIAWRRTADDGTAWEVMWQNDTLPTNAHTRGGAQPSIADLNADGRPEVIIGNVVLDGLTGKGPGDVDLPAEALAWDGRDLEVMTPGANLGIGNNAFLGPVSTVADLDRDGLQEVIAGNTVYNYDGSKRWTYEYTTTNSRCGGSLDCDGYNAVGNFDDDDEGEVVIIRLGELFILNHDGLPVTGIPLPIRIPGAPGDVAEPTYSPAAYIPSEPLYDEDGDLLPPERILCGGALQLPAYDSAGNPTTSEGSQVVVSTAGANESGPPTVADFDGDGFAEIGTASSTAYVVFDFQCTGDPLPAGCDQEHEWVRWMVANDDCSSRVTGSSVFDFEGDGSAEVVYADETSFRIFRGSDGAVLYEDTTHSSNTRVEMPIVVDVDNDGKSEVVIPEPNTQADRGGIEIWEDSHNNWVRTRRIWNQHAYSVTNVTEDGQIPRVPEPNWTHSRLNNFRQNVQPGGLFDAPDFVVREIFRLDCDESQYTMAVVVGNDGSLSVPPGILTHVVVTTADSEVFDLGAVPTSDWLLPGQSEQFEVVFEIPDGLEVAGLVLSATVDDDGMGGQQYNECDDENNARTSNPLTCPLVQ
;
A
#
# COMPACT_ATOMS: atom_id res chain seq x y z
N MET A 1 21.29 -24.35 -38.19
CA MET A 1 21.73 -25.76 -38.43
C MET A 1 21.27 -26.61 -37.25
N ARG A 2 20.26 -27.42 -37.45
CA ARG A 2 20.04 -28.81 -36.99
C ARG A 2 20.74 -29.20 -35.66
N ALA A 3 20.17 -29.88 -34.67
CA ALA A 3 19.03 -30.83 -34.65
C ALA A 3 18.71 -31.17 -33.19
N TRP A 4 17.45 -31.26 -32.84
CA TRP A 4 16.72 -32.43 -32.36
C TRP A 4 17.41 -33.38 -31.34
N LEU A 5 16.77 -33.52 -30.18
CA LEU A 5 16.45 -34.81 -29.58
C LEU A 5 15.31 -34.65 -28.56
N GLY A 6 14.24 -35.28 -28.85
CA GLY A 6 13.05 -35.51 -28.12
C GLY A 6 13.15 -36.75 -27.23
N VAL A 7 12.39 -36.72 -26.17
CA VAL A 7 12.09 -37.92 -25.36
C VAL A 7 10.58 -38.04 -25.28
N ALA A 8 10.12 -39.18 -25.76
CA ALA A 8 8.73 -39.59 -25.80
C ALA A 8 8.28 -40.13 -24.43
N LEU A 9 7.13 -39.71 -24.00
CA LEU A 9 6.41 -40.27 -22.86
C LEU A 9 5.39 -41.29 -23.40
N VAL A 10 5.46 -42.53 -22.92
CA VAL A 10 4.64 -43.66 -23.32
C VAL A 10 3.32 -43.61 -22.53
N CYS A 11 2.19 -43.41 -23.24
CA CYS A 11 0.87 -43.71 -22.74
C CYS A 11 0.59 -45.21 -22.91
N MET A 12 0.23 -45.89 -21.83
CA MET A 12 -0.41 -47.21 -21.90
C MET A 12 -1.92 -47.05 -21.73
N VAL A 13 -2.61 -47.25 -22.81
CA VAL A 13 -4.04 -47.51 -22.86
C VAL A 13 -4.23 -49.02 -22.71
N VAL A 14 -5.08 -49.42 -21.75
CA VAL A 14 -5.66 -50.78 -21.73
C VAL A 14 -7.16 -50.65 -21.85
N ALA A 15 -7.61 -51.00 -23.03
CA ALA A 15 -8.99 -51.29 -23.32
C ALA A 15 -9.31 -52.75 -22.96
N GLY A 16 -10.46 -52.99 -22.38
CA GLY A 16 -10.99 -54.35 -22.15
C GLY A 16 -12.50 -54.29 -22.08
N CYS A 17 -13.12 -54.51 -23.23
CA CYS A 17 -14.52 -54.90 -23.34
C CYS A 17 -14.71 -56.33 -22.83
N GLY A 18 -15.86 -56.60 -22.25
CA GLY A 18 -16.28 -57.95 -21.91
C GLY A 18 -17.70 -57.99 -21.38
N ASP A 19 -18.65 -58.17 -22.32
CA ASP A 19 -20.00 -58.68 -22.06
C ASP A 19 -19.90 -60.09 -21.48
N ALA A 20 -20.77 -60.36 -20.50
CA ALA A 20 -21.41 -61.66 -20.34
C ALA A 20 -22.43 -61.66 -19.20
N SER A 21 -23.67 -61.77 -19.56
CA SER A 21 -24.73 -62.31 -18.70
C SER A 21 -24.49 -63.81 -18.45
N PRO A 22 -24.82 -64.28 -17.29
CA PRO A 22 -25.17 -65.70 -17.18
C PRO A 22 -26.63 -65.94 -16.82
N SER A 23 -27.30 -66.63 -17.71
CA SER A 23 -28.51 -67.37 -17.52
C SER A 23 -28.41 -68.36 -16.37
N ALA A 24 -29.32 -68.34 -15.46
CA ALA A 24 -29.54 -69.38 -14.47
C ALA A 24 -30.58 -70.44 -15.02
N THR A 25 -30.08 -71.59 -15.20
CA THR A 25 -30.95 -72.74 -15.41
C THR A 25 -31.40 -73.36 -14.10
N PRO A 26 -32.62 -73.89 -14.04
CA PRO A 26 -33.18 -74.48 -12.83
C PRO A 26 -32.84 -75.95 -12.60
N ARG A 27 -32.62 -76.38 -11.39
CA ARG A 27 -32.56 -77.79 -11.04
C ARG A 27 -33.91 -78.26 -10.50
N LEU A 28 -34.45 -79.24 -11.25
CA LEU A 28 -35.52 -80.12 -10.84
C LEU A 28 -35.04 -81.05 -9.72
N GLY A 29 -35.83 -81.19 -8.73
CA GLY A 29 -35.80 -82.20 -7.75
C GLY A 29 -37.18 -82.81 -7.56
N ALA A 30 -37.38 -84.08 -7.99
CA ALA A 30 -38.62 -84.84 -8.02
C ALA A 30 -38.93 -85.52 -6.65
N GLY A 31 -40.19 -85.64 -6.31
CA GLY A 31 -40.61 -86.65 -5.36
C GLY A 31 -42.03 -86.52 -4.89
N GLY A 32 -42.93 -87.12 -5.59
CA GLY A 32 -43.95 -88.05 -5.11
C GLY A 32 -45.21 -87.59 -4.40
N GLY A 33 -46.33 -87.70 -5.13
CA GLY A 33 -47.49 -88.45 -4.69
C GLY A 33 -48.61 -87.71 -4.04
N GLY A 34 -49.75 -87.62 -4.75
CA GLY A 34 -51.10 -87.84 -4.21
C GLY A 34 -52.05 -86.65 -4.23
N GLY A 35 -52.86 -86.62 -5.28
CA GLY A 35 -54.34 -86.39 -5.26
C GLY A 35 -54.90 -85.08 -4.88
N ALA A 36 -55.54 -84.49 -5.87
CA ALA A 36 -56.67 -83.65 -5.86
C ALA A 36 -56.60 -82.17 -5.46
N SER A 37 -57.19 -81.41 -6.34
CA SER A 37 -57.45 -79.99 -6.46
C SER A 37 -56.29 -79.08 -6.73
N ILE A 38 -56.41 -78.59 -7.89
CA ILE A 38 -55.47 -77.57 -8.46
C ILE A 38 -55.80 -76.25 -7.76
N ASP A 39 -55.00 -75.95 -6.72
CA ASP A 39 -54.71 -74.63 -6.35
C ASP A 39 -53.31 -74.35 -6.86
N LEU A 40 -53.18 -73.63 -7.94
CA LEU A 40 -51.94 -73.04 -8.40
C LEU A 40 -51.65 -71.89 -7.48
N PRO A 41 -50.64 -71.99 -6.59
CA PRO A 41 -50.27 -70.85 -5.83
C PRO A 41 -49.59 -69.88 -6.79
N CYS A 42 -50.14 -68.71 -7.00
CA CYS A 42 -49.44 -67.59 -7.59
C CYS A 42 -48.35 -67.19 -6.60
N ASP A 43 -47.15 -67.29 -7.01
CA ASP A 43 -46.00 -66.71 -6.29
C ASP A 43 -45.83 -65.26 -6.78
N CYS A 44 -46.75 -64.39 -6.35
CA CYS A 44 -46.81 -63.00 -6.75
C CYS A 44 -45.76 -62.17 -5.97
N ALA A 45 -45.17 -61.20 -6.64
CA ALA A 45 -44.28 -60.23 -5.99
C ALA A 45 -45.06 -59.39 -4.95
N LEU A 46 -44.36 -58.85 -4.02
CA LEU A 46 -44.94 -57.96 -3.01
C LEU A 46 -45.58 -56.75 -3.73
N GLY A 47 -46.91 -56.58 -3.55
CA GLY A 47 -47.71 -55.58 -4.25
C GLY A 47 -48.56 -56.11 -5.38
N GLU A 48 -48.56 -57.42 -5.55
CA GLU A 48 -49.50 -58.14 -6.46
C GLU A 48 -50.36 -59.10 -5.70
N GLU A 49 -51.59 -59.37 -6.19
CA GLU A 49 -52.44 -60.36 -5.74
C GLU A 49 -52.73 -61.42 -6.84
N CYS A 50 -53.02 -62.61 -6.44
CA CYS A 50 -53.37 -63.68 -7.36
C CYS A 50 -54.79 -63.57 -7.82
N SER A 51 -55.01 -63.40 -9.11
CA SER A 51 -56.31 -63.40 -9.75
C SER A 51 -56.86 -64.83 -9.81
N ASP A 52 -58.21 -64.98 -9.95
CA ASP A 52 -58.92 -66.29 -10.04
C ASP A 52 -58.47 -67.18 -11.20
N ASP A 53 -57.75 -66.57 -12.19
CA ASP A 53 -57.15 -67.28 -13.33
C ASP A 53 -55.67 -67.58 -13.14
N GLY A 54 -55.13 -67.42 -11.94
CA GLY A 54 -53.72 -67.77 -11.62
C GLY A 54 -52.72 -66.77 -12.09
N ARG A 55 -53.01 -65.54 -12.32
CA ARG A 55 -52.08 -64.49 -12.72
C ARG A 55 -51.91 -63.49 -11.59
N CYS A 56 -50.67 -62.99 -11.44
CA CYS A 56 -50.37 -61.91 -10.56
C CYS A 56 -50.84 -60.60 -11.19
N ILE A 57 -51.72 -59.89 -10.46
CA ILE A 57 -52.23 -58.57 -10.83
C ILE A 57 -51.83 -57.58 -9.75
N SER A 58 -51.43 -56.40 -10.20
CA SER A 58 -51.06 -55.29 -9.25
C SER A 58 -52.25 -54.93 -8.39
N ILE A 59 -52.09 -54.94 -7.05
CA ILE A 59 -53.11 -54.48 -6.08
C ILE A 59 -53.43 -53.00 -6.25
N CYS A 60 -52.59 -52.29 -7.03
CA CYS A 60 -52.68 -50.83 -7.24
C CYS A 60 -53.31 -50.43 -8.57
N GLY A 61 -53.74 -51.41 -9.40
CA GLY A 61 -54.32 -51.15 -10.73
C GLY A 61 -53.25 -50.48 -11.66
N ASP A 62 -53.62 -49.33 -12.21
CA ASP A 62 -52.73 -48.60 -13.18
C ASP A 62 -51.63 -47.72 -12.48
N VAL A 63 -51.58 -47.69 -11.15
CA VAL A 63 -50.55 -46.95 -10.41
C VAL A 63 -49.46 -47.85 -9.90
N ALA A 64 -48.28 -47.32 -9.63
CA ALA A 64 -47.12 -48.10 -9.16
C ALA A 64 -47.33 -48.66 -7.78
N ALA A 65 -47.06 -49.98 -7.58
CA ALA A 65 -47.03 -50.63 -6.28
C ALA A 65 -45.60 -50.48 -5.68
N CYS A 66 -45.53 -50.01 -4.45
CA CYS A 66 -44.27 -49.81 -3.73
C CYS A 66 -44.17 -50.69 -2.50
N ALA A 67 -43.15 -51.51 -2.46
CA ALA A 67 -42.96 -52.49 -1.39
C ALA A 67 -41.76 -52.09 -0.51
N SER A 68 -42.02 -52.01 0.82
CA SER A 68 -41.00 -51.75 1.83
C SER A 68 -41.32 -52.49 3.11
N GLY A 69 -40.30 -53.16 3.70
CA GLY A 69 -40.44 -53.86 4.99
C GLY A 69 -41.51 -54.97 5.04
N GLY A 70 -41.78 -55.61 3.90
CA GLY A 70 -42.76 -56.72 3.83
C GLY A 70 -44.24 -56.25 3.69
N THR A 71 -44.48 -54.98 3.43
CA THR A 71 -45.79 -54.40 3.09
C THR A 71 -45.71 -53.72 1.75
N ALA A 72 -46.77 -53.81 0.94
CA ALA A 72 -46.91 -53.09 -0.32
C ALA A 72 -47.95 -51.97 -0.17
N ARG A 73 -47.74 -50.81 -0.74
CA ARG A 73 -48.69 -49.69 -0.84
C ARG A 73 -48.79 -49.18 -2.25
N CYS A 74 -49.92 -48.68 -2.63
CA CYS A 74 -50.08 -48.02 -3.92
C CYS A 74 -49.60 -46.58 -3.84
N CYS A 75 -48.77 -46.21 -4.80
CA CYS A 75 -48.37 -44.82 -4.99
C CYS A 75 -49.50 -43.97 -5.57
N ALA A 76 -49.55 -42.70 -5.32
CA ALA A 76 -50.52 -41.80 -5.92
C ALA A 76 -50.31 -41.71 -7.44
N ALA A 77 -51.33 -41.34 -8.21
CA ALA A 77 -51.16 -41.09 -9.64
C ALA A 77 -50.11 -39.98 -9.87
N GLY A 78 -49.15 -40.24 -10.74
CA GLY A 78 -48.00 -39.35 -10.99
C GLY A 78 -46.79 -39.58 -10.10
N THR A 79 -46.77 -40.69 -9.33
CA THR A 79 -45.60 -41.10 -8.55
C THR A 79 -45.15 -42.52 -8.91
N VAL A 80 -43.89 -42.82 -8.81
CA VAL A 80 -43.25 -44.14 -9.06
C VAL A 80 -42.64 -44.67 -7.76
N CYS A 81 -42.40 -45.97 -7.69
CA CYS A 81 -41.73 -46.57 -6.56
C CYS A 81 -40.20 -46.56 -6.75
N GLN A 82 -39.52 -45.92 -5.89
CA GLN A 82 -38.06 -45.93 -5.83
C GLN A 82 -37.63 -46.28 -4.38
N ASP A 83 -36.80 -47.31 -4.25
CA ASP A 83 -36.24 -47.75 -2.95
C ASP A 83 -37.28 -47.96 -1.83
N GLY A 84 -38.48 -48.42 -2.19
CA GLY A 84 -39.54 -48.66 -1.23
C GLY A 84 -40.35 -47.43 -0.80
N SER A 85 -40.14 -46.30 -1.42
CA SER A 85 -40.89 -45.05 -1.24
C SER A 85 -41.55 -44.59 -2.54
N CYS A 86 -42.73 -43.98 -2.46
CA CYS A 86 -43.37 -43.37 -3.60
C CYS A 86 -42.82 -41.99 -3.79
N VAL A 87 -42.16 -41.75 -4.92
CA VAL A 87 -41.57 -40.46 -5.32
C VAL A 87 -42.26 -39.93 -6.56
N THR A 88 -42.17 -38.62 -6.83
CA THR A 88 -42.77 -38.01 -8.01
C THR A 88 -42.18 -38.61 -9.28
N ASP A 89 -43.04 -38.98 -10.25
CA ASP A 89 -42.57 -39.48 -11.57
C ASP A 89 -42.16 -38.32 -12.46
N CYS A 90 -40.86 -38.08 -12.50
CA CYS A 90 -40.27 -37.00 -13.28
C CYS A 90 -39.83 -37.42 -14.68
N GLY A 91 -40.24 -38.61 -15.14
CA GLY A 91 -39.98 -39.03 -16.52
C GLY A 91 -38.51 -39.17 -16.91
N GLY A 92 -37.60 -39.28 -15.92
CA GLY A 92 -36.15 -39.36 -16.07
C GLY A 92 -35.41 -38.09 -15.68
N ASN A 93 -36.11 -37.01 -15.35
CA ASN A 93 -35.53 -35.80 -14.79
C ASN A 93 -35.27 -35.93 -13.27
N ALA A 94 -34.48 -35.07 -12.70
CA ALA A 94 -34.23 -35.04 -11.25
C ALA A 94 -35.51 -34.64 -10.51
N GLU A 95 -35.73 -35.25 -9.34
CA GLU A 95 -36.81 -34.86 -8.41
C GLU A 95 -36.23 -34.14 -7.21
N CYS A 96 -36.83 -33.02 -6.87
CA CYS A 96 -36.35 -32.13 -5.81
C CYS A 96 -37.52 -31.75 -4.92
N ASN A 97 -37.60 -32.27 -3.69
CA ASN A 97 -38.68 -31.98 -2.71
C ASN A 97 -40.11 -32.09 -3.25
N GLY A 98 -40.36 -33.07 -4.13
CA GLY A 98 -41.68 -33.29 -4.73
C GLY A 98 -41.94 -32.49 -6.01
N VAL A 99 -40.97 -31.76 -6.51
CA VAL A 99 -41.00 -31.01 -7.78
C VAL A 99 -40.06 -31.69 -8.78
N CYS A 100 -40.48 -31.84 -10.03
CA CYS A 100 -39.63 -32.36 -11.09
C CYS A 100 -38.85 -31.19 -11.72
N CYS A 101 -37.55 -31.29 -11.71
CA CYS A 101 -36.66 -30.37 -12.39
C CYS A 101 -36.74 -30.53 -13.90
N ASP A 102 -36.48 -29.50 -14.68
CA ASP A 102 -36.36 -29.58 -16.12
C ASP A 102 -35.14 -30.42 -16.54
N ASN A 103 -35.08 -30.85 -17.81
CA ASN A 103 -34.02 -31.70 -18.30
C ASN A 103 -32.64 -31.02 -18.34
N THR A 104 -32.56 -29.75 -18.06
CA THR A 104 -31.36 -28.91 -17.95
C THR A 104 -31.03 -28.57 -16.50
N GLU A 105 -31.79 -29.12 -15.55
CA GLU A 105 -31.62 -28.85 -14.12
C GLU A 105 -31.27 -30.10 -13.34
N MET A 106 -30.63 -29.90 -12.17
CA MET A 106 -30.36 -30.97 -11.18
C MET A 106 -30.89 -30.54 -9.83
N CYS A 107 -31.12 -31.52 -8.94
CA CYS A 107 -31.52 -31.22 -7.57
C CYS A 107 -30.29 -30.96 -6.70
N LEU A 108 -30.18 -29.77 -6.16
CA LEU A 108 -29.13 -29.38 -5.20
C LEU A 108 -29.83 -28.78 -3.98
N GLU A 109 -29.53 -29.30 -2.80
CA GLU A 109 -30.08 -28.86 -1.48
C GLU A 109 -31.60 -28.66 -1.41
N GLY A 110 -32.33 -29.36 -2.27
CA GLY A 110 -33.80 -29.36 -2.26
C GLY A 110 -34.42 -28.36 -3.24
N SER A 111 -33.66 -27.70 -4.08
CA SER A 111 -34.07 -26.79 -5.18
C SER A 111 -33.60 -27.33 -6.54
N CYS A 112 -34.35 -27.03 -7.61
CA CYS A 112 -33.90 -27.32 -8.97
C CYS A 112 -32.97 -26.19 -9.43
N VAL A 113 -31.75 -26.57 -9.77
CA VAL A 113 -30.69 -25.62 -10.20
C VAL A 113 -30.15 -26.03 -11.55
N ALA A 114 -29.57 -25.11 -12.31
CA ALA A 114 -28.99 -25.38 -13.64
C ALA A 114 -27.97 -26.54 -13.57
N GLN A 115 -28.00 -27.44 -14.53
CA GLN A 115 -27.06 -28.55 -14.62
C GLN A 115 -25.77 -28.09 -15.29
N CYS A 116 -24.80 -27.65 -14.49
CA CYS A 116 -23.49 -27.26 -14.96
C CYS A 116 -22.54 -28.45 -15.09
N ALA A 117 -21.53 -28.32 -15.96
CA ALA A 117 -20.49 -29.33 -16.13
C ALA A 117 -19.63 -29.49 -14.85
N ASP A 118 -19.46 -28.40 -14.11
CA ASP A 118 -18.85 -28.33 -12.81
C ASP A 118 -19.83 -27.64 -11.84
N PRO A 119 -20.18 -28.23 -10.68
CA PRO A 119 -21.05 -27.61 -9.69
C PRO A 119 -20.53 -26.27 -9.17
N GLY A 120 -19.22 -26.04 -9.19
CA GLY A 120 -18.61 -24.74 -8.82
C GLY A 120 -18.87 -23.62 -9.82
N GLN A 121 -19.49 -23.90 -10.96
CA GLN A 121 -19.90 -22.91 -11.97
C GLN A 121 -21.35 -22.44 -11.87
N LEU A 122 -22.09 -22.90 -10.86
CA LEU A 122 -23.46 -22.43 -10.61
C LEU A 122 -23.44 -20.99 -10.12
N CYS A 123 -24.36 -20.16 -10.64
CA CYS A 123 -24.41 -18.72 -10.38
C CYS A 123 -25.84 -18.17 -10.40
N GLY A 124 -26.02 -16.98 -9.81
CA GLY A 124 -27.30 -16.31 -9.68
C GLY A 124 -27.99 -16.59 -8.34
N ASP A 125 -28.87 -15.72 -7.88
CA ASP A 125 -29.55 -15.81 -6.59
C ASP A 125 -30.34 -17.11 -6.39
N ASP A 126 -30.85 -17.69 -7.50
CA ASP A 126 -31.57 -18.95 -7.52
C ASP A 126 -30.76 -20.10 -8.16
N ASN A 127 -29.44 -19.93 -8.37
CA ASN A 127 -28.58 -20.88 -9.07
C ASN A 127 -29.06 -21.20 -10.51
N GLU A 128 -29.47 -20.17 -11.23
CA GLU A 128 -30.08 -20.32 -12.57
C GLU A 128 -29.05 -20.27 -13.71
N LEU A 129 -27.81 -19.83 -13.43
CA LEU A 129 -26.78 -19.62 -14.42
C LEU A 129 -25.65 -20.65 -14.29
N CYS A 130 -25.07 -21.05 -15.44
CA CYS A 130 -23.82 -21.78 -15.48
C CYS A 130 -22.75 -20.91 -16.11
N CYS A 131 -21.73 -20.59 -15.36
CA CYS A 131 -20.58 -19.86 -15.87
C CYS A 131 -19.74 -20.71 -16.87
N ALA A 132 -19.19 -20.08 -17.88
CA ALA A 132 -18.36 -20.77 -18.87
C ALA A 132 -17.02 -21.19 -18.29
N SER A 133 -16.29 -22.06 -19.00
CA SER A 133 -14.92 -22.42 -18.61
C SER A 133 -14.03 -21.16 -18.70
N GLY A 134 -13.37 -20.80 -17.59
CA GLY A 134 -12.61 -19.57 -17.44
C GLY A 134 -13.41 -18.39 -16.89
N GLU A 135 -14.62 -18.66 -16.39
CA GLU A 135 -15.43 -17.72 -15.62
C GLU A 135 -15.75 -18.34 -14.24
N ALA A 136 -15.96 -17.50 -13.25
CA ALA A 136 -16.48 -17.90 -11.94
C ALA A 136 -17.74 -17.11 -11.59
N CYS A 137 -18.53 -17.65 -10.66
CA CYS A 137 -19.65 -16.92 -10.11
C CYS A 137 -19.17 -15.92 -9.05
N VAL A 138 -19.45 -14.67 -9.27
CA VAL A 138 -19.11 -13.57 -8.39
C VAL A 138 -20.26 -12.58 -8.36
N GLY A 139 -20.75 -12.20 -7.19
CA GLY A 139 -21.85 -11.26 -7.03
C GLY A 139 -23.13 -11.65 -7.79
N GLY A 140 -23.41 -12.97 -7.92
CA GLY A 140 -24.57 -13.45 -8.66
C GLY A 140 -24.45 -13.42 -10.19
N GLY A 141 -23.31 -13.01 -10.74
CA GLY A 141 -22.98 -12.99 -12.17
C GLY A 141 -21.75 -13.83 -12.52
N CYS A 142 -21.60 -14.19 -13.82
CA CYS A 142 -20.40 -14.88 -14.28
C CYS A 142 -19.31 -13.87 -14.68
N ALA A 143 -18.19 -13.86 -13.99
CA ALA A 143 -17.05 -12.99 -14.24
C ALA A 143 -15.89 -13.77 -14.88
N PRO A 144 -15.22 -13.25 -15.92
CA PRO A 144 -14.03 -13.88 -16.49
C PRO A 144 -12.86 -13.85 -15.52
N LEU A 145 -12.21 -15.00 -15.33
CA LEU A 145 -11.01 -15.14 -14.52
C LEU A 145 -9.78 -14.66 -15.31
N ARG A 146 -8.96 -13.81 -14.68
CA ARG A 146 -7.77 -13.24 -15.31
C ARG A 146 -6.48 -13.68 -14.63
N GLY A 147 -5.88 -12.88 -13.76
CA GLY A 147 -4.65 -13.24 -13.03
C GLY A 147 -4.92 -14.05 -11.76
N GLU A 148 -3.88 -14.60 -11.15
CA GLU A 148 -3.93 -15.09 -9.77
C GLU A 148 -3.69 -13.89 -8.86
N CYS A 149 -4.42 -13.77 -7.76
CA CYS A 149 -4.26 -12.69 -6.79
C CYS A 149 -4.44 -13.18 -5.35
N THR A 150 -3.86 -12.44 -4.45
CA THR A 150 -4.13 -12.53 -3.01
C THR A 150 -4.77 -11.23 -2.52
N PHE A 151 -4.41 -10.12 -3.17
CA PHE A 151 -4.88 -8.77 -2.83
C PHE A 151 -5.25 -7.99 -4.10
N GLY A 152 -5.91 -6.84 -3.91
CA GLY A 152 -6.34 -5.97 -5.01
C GLY A 152 -5.19 -5.48 -5.87
N GLU A 153 -4.02 -5.32 -5.27
CA GLU A 153 -2.79 -4.84 -5.91
C GLU A 153 -2.17 -5.86 -6.89
N ASP A 154 -2.54 -7.13 -6.79
CA ASP A 154 -2.11 -8.15 -7.74
C ASP A 154 -2.84 -8.06 -9.08
N CYS A 155 -3.88 -7.19 -9.16
CA CYS A 155 -4.77 -7.07 -10.29
C CYS A 155 -4.55 -5.75 -11.04
N GLU A 156 -4.95 -5.72 -12.33
CA GLU A 156 -4.94 -4.50 -13.13
C GLU A 156 -5.89 -3.45 -12.51
N ILE A 157 -5.69 -2.17 -12.86
CA ILE A 157 -6.43 -1.04 -12.28
C ILE A 157 -7.96 -1.11 -12.41
N ASP A 158 -8.44 -1.81 -13.43
CA ASP A 158 -9.87 -2.04 -13.71
C ASP A 158 -10.34 -3.42 -13.27
N GLU A 159 -9.59 -4.08 -12.42
CA GLU A 159 -9.86 -5.39 -11.88
C GLU A 159 -10.01 -5.37 -10.35
N LEU A 160 -10.58 -6.42 -9.82
CA LEU A 160 -10.74 -6.68 -8.40
C LEU A 160 -10.20 -8.08 -8.09
N CYS A 161 -9.51 -8.23 -6.99
CA CYS A 161 -9.11 -9.54 -6.50
C CYS A 161 -10.28 -10.23 -5.82
N GLU A 162 -10.81 -11.28 -6.44
CA GLU A 162 -11.78 -12.15 -5.77
C GLU A 162 -11.03 -13.19 -4.92
N ARG A 163 -10.87 -12.91 -3.65
CA ARG A 163 -9.99 -13.64 -2.74
C ARG A 163 -10.46 -15.06 -2.43
N SER A 164 -11.77 -15.30 -2.43
CA SER A 164 -12.30 -16.66 -2.23
C SER A 164 -11.88 -17.61 -3.34
N LEU A 165 -11.59 -17.07 -4.51
CA LEU A 165 -11.15 -17.79 -5.70
C LEU A 165 -9.64 -17.61 -5.96
N GLY A 166 -9.01 -16.58 -5.38
CA GLY A 166 -7.60 -16.23 -5.62
C GLY A 166 -7.32 -15.76 -7.03
N VAL A 167 -8.24 -15.00 -7.64
CA VAL A 167 -8.13 -14.58 -9.05
C VAL A 167 -8.67 -13.17 -9.27
N CYS A 168 -8.07 -12.46 -10.21
CA CYS A 168 -8.53 -11.16 -10.66
C CYS A 168 -9.78 -11.29 -11.54
N ILE A 169 -10.76 -10.43 -11.30
CA ILE A 169 -12.01 -10.31 -12.07
C ILE A 169 -12.25 -8.85 -12.45
N PRO A 170 -12.91 -8.58 -13.57
CA PRO A 170 -13.24 -7.19 -13.93
C PRO A 170 -14.12 -6.54 -12.86
N ARG A 171 -13.77 -5.33 -12.44
CA ARG A 171 -14.52 -4.55 -11.46
C ARG A 171 -15.99 -4.33 -11.87
N GLU A 172 -16.28 -4.19 -13.16
CA GLU A 172 -17.63 -4.06 -13.69
C GLU A 172 -18.54 -5.29 -13.44
N ALA A 173 -17.95 -6.44 -13.07
CA ALA A 173 -18.68 -7.70 -12.90
C ALA A 173 -19.22 -7.90 -11.47
N VAL A 174 -18.87 -7.04 -10.53
CA VAL A 174 -19.22 -7.17 -9.10
C VAL A 174 -19.92 -5.90 -8.63
N GLU A 175 -20.93 -6.07 -7.79
CA GLU A 175 -21.46 -4.96 -7.01
C GLU A 175 -20.44 -4.66 -5.91
N VAL A 176 -19.71 -3.56 -6.06
CA VAL A 176 -18.60 -3.18 -5.18
C VAL A 176 -19.17 -2.37 -4.02
N CYS A 177 -18.74 -2.68 -2.82
CA CYS A 177 -19.03 -1.89 -1.64
C CYS A 177 -18.05 -0.73 -1.56
N GLU A 178 -18.52 0.48 -1.78
CA GLU A 178 -17.69 1.68 -1.82
C GLU A 178 -18.22 2.75 -0.85
N PHE A 179 -17.32 3.37 -0.12
CA PHE A 179 -17.59 4.59 0.63
C PHE A 179 -16.89 5.76 -0.06
N GLN A 180 -17.66 6.73 -0.51
CA GLN A 180 -17.11 7.95 -1.11
C GLN A 180 -17.05 9.05 -0.05
N PRO A 181 -15.84 9.47 0.38
CA PRO A 181 -15.70 10.47 1.43
C PRO A 181 -16.32 11.82 1.01
N PRO A 182 -16.78 12.64 1.98
CA PRO A 182 -17.27 13.97 1.69
C PRO A 182 -16.12 14.90 1.28
N THR A 183 -16.22 15.52 0.11
CA THR A 183 -15.19 16.42 -0.44
C THR A 183 -14.96 17.63 0.45
N GLY A 184 -13.70 17.94 0.78
CA GLY A 184 -13.29 19.10 1.58
C GLY A 184 -13.40 18.90 3.09
N ASP A 185 -13.59 17.70 3.56
CA ASP A 185 -13.59 17.36 4.99
C ASP A 185 -12.22 16.78 5.38
N PHE A 186 -11.29 17.65 5.75
CA PHE A 186 -9.92 17.35 6.15
C PHE A 186 -9.73 17.63 7.63
N ASP A 187 -9.47 16.59 8.44
CA ASP A 187 -9.14 16.73 9.87
C ASP A 187 -7.91 15.88 10.25
N PRO A 188 -6.72 16.18 9.70
CA PRO A 188 -5.51 15.42 9.97
C PRO A 188 -5.13 15.44 11.44
N THR A 189 -4.80 14.30 11.99
CA THR A 189 -4.34 14.11 13.35
C THR A 189 -3.11 13.22 13.40
N ILE A 190 -2.36 13.28 14.51
CA ILE A 190 -1.21 12.39 14.68
C ILE A 190 -1.70 11.10 15.31
N GLY A 191 -1.62 9.99 14.55
CA GLY A 191 -1.88 8.65 15.06
C GLY A 191 -0.79 8.19 16.02
N CYS A 192 0.47 8.25 15.58
CA CYS A 192 1.59 7.91 16.46
C CYS A 192 2.91 8.59 16.07
N ARG A 193 3.92 8.41 16.96
CA ARG A 193 5.26 8.96 16.78
C ARG A 193 6.32 7.92 17.10
N TRP A 194 7.37 7.90 16.29
CA TRP A 194 8.57 7.20 16.69
C TRP A 194 9.38 8.03 17.68
N THR A 195 9.76 7.39 18.79
CA THR A 195 10.68 7.94 19.77
C THR A 195 11.89 7.03 19.91
N PRO A 196 13.10 7.58 20.07
CA PRO A 196 14.29 6.75 20.18
C PRO A 196 14.24 5.89 21.45
N LEU A 197 14.80 4.69 21.35
CA LEU A 197 14.90 3.77 22.47
C LEU A 197 15.85 4.32 23.54
N GLU A 198 15.47 4.22 24.81
CA GLU A 198 16.37 4.53 25.93
C GLU A 198 17.55 3.54 25.96
N ALA A 199 18.75 4.06 26.19
CA ALA A 199 19.92 3.20 26.34
C ALA A 199 19.80 2.29 27.58
N PRO A 200 20.14 0.98 27.51
CA PRO A 200 20.18 0.11 28.65
C PRO A 200 21.09 0.65 29.76
N MET A 201 20.81 0.29 31.02
CA MET A 201 21.61 0.79 32.18
C MET A 201 23.09 0.40 32.15
N ASP A 202 23.43 -0.66 31.41
CA ASP A 202 24.79 -1.17 31.22
C ASP A 202 25.31 -0.94 29.79
N ALA A 203 24.67 -0.01 29.04
CA ALA A 203 25.01 0.30 27.66
C ALA A 203 26.46 0.79 27.51
N THR A 204 27.08 0.42 26.42
CA THR A 204 28.38 0.96 26.00
C THR A 204 28.24 2.44 25.59
N ALA A 205 29.37 3.13 25.44
CA ALA A 205 29.38 4.52 25.03
C ALA A 205 28.77 4.68 23.61
N GLU A 206 28.94 3.71 22.73
CA GLU A 206 28.37 3.69 21.38
C GLU A 206 26.84 3.47 21.41
N GLU A 207 26.34 2.57 22.25
CA GLU A 207 24.90 2.37 22.41
C GLU A 207 24.21 3.59 23.01
N ILE A 208 24.85 4.29 23.96
CA ILE A 208 24.35 5.58 24.48
C ILE A 208 24.31 6.64 23.37
N GLU A 209 25.35 6.69 22.52
CA GLU A 209 25.40 7.61 21.38
C GLU A 209 24.28 7.31 20.37
N ILE A 210 24.05 6.03 20.05
CA ILE A 210 23.00 5.59 19.13
C ILE A 210 21.60 5.87 19.69
N ALA A 211 21.39 5.65 20.99
CA ALA A 211 20.12 5.94 21.67
C ALA A 211 19.79 7.44 21.67
N ALA A 212 20.80 8.31 21.61
CA ALA A 212 20.61 9.76 21.50
C ALA A 212 20.40 10.27 20.08
N MET A 213 20.29 9.38 19.07
CA MET A 213 20.04 9.75 17.68
C MET A 213 18.52 9.76 17.44
N SER A 214 17.92 10.93 17.55
CA SER A 214 16.47 11.14 17.49
C SER A 214 15.99 11.96 16.30
N GLU A 215 16.89 12.70 15.63
CA GLU A 215 16.49 13.59 14.53
C GLU A 215 16.54 12.87 13.18
N VAL A 216 15.61 13.22 12.31
CA VAL A 216 15.51 12.73 10.93
C VAL A 216 15.55 13.94 9.96
N VAL A 217 16.42 13.87 8.95
CA VAL A 217 16.58 14.93 7.93
C VAL A 217 16.68 14.32 6.53
N MET A 218 15.87 13.30 6.28
CA MET A 218 15.81 12.60 5.00
C MET A 218 14.39 12.07 4.76
N THR A 219 14.03 11.88 3.50
CA THR A 219 12.76 11.25 3.12
C THR A 219 12.75 9.79 3.58
N PRO A 220 11.80 9.34 4.38
CA PRO A 220 11.68 7.93 4.75
C PRO A 220 11.29 7.07 3.56
N SER A 221 11.54 5.77 3.66
CA SER A 221 11.05 4.76 2.72
C SER A 221 10.22 3.73 3.47
N VAL A 222 9.22 3.16 2.81
CA VAL A 222 8.28 2.20 3.40
C VAL A 222 8.21 0.96 2.53
N ALA A 223 8.26 -0.19 3.15
CA ALA A 223 7.97 -1.49 2.54
C ALA A 223 7.70 -2.52 3.64
N ASN A 224 7.06 -3.61 3.30
CA ASN A 224 6.84 -4.72 4.21
C ASN A 224 8.13 -5.54 4.37
N LEU A 225 8.75 -5.46 5.54
CA LEU A 225 10.05 -6.08 5.84
C LEU A 225 10.00 -7.10 6.98
N THR A 226 8.89 -7.14 7.77
CA THR A 226 8.79 -7.97 8.96
C THR A 226 7.52 -8.82 8.95
N ASP A 227 7.55 -9.96 9.63
CA ASP A 227 6.38 -10.80 9.89
C ASP A 227 5.78 -10.35 11.23
N ASP A 228 4.91 -9.34 11.19
CA ASP A 228 4.34 -8.73 12.38
C ASP A 228 3.16 -9.52 12.94
N ASN A 229 2.44 -10.25 12.08
CA ASN A 229 1.32 -11.09 12.48
C ASN A 229 1.75 -12.46 13.04
N GLY A 230 3.03 -12.85 12.82
CA GLY A 230 3.64 -14.06 13.37
C GLY A 230 3.21 -15.37 12.68
N ASP A 231 2.72 -15.29 11.45
CA ASP A 231 2.29 -16.47 10.68
C ASP A 231 3.47 -17.21 10.02
N GLY A 232 4.65 -16.62 10.01
CA GLY A 232 5.91 -17.14 9.48
C GLY A 232 6.17 -16.81 8.02
N VAL A 233 5.42 -15.87 7.46
CA VAL A 233 5.57 -15.39 6.08
C VAL A 233 5.42 -13.88 6.06
N THR A 234 6.38 -13.13 5.54
CA THR A 234 6.20 -11.70 5.30
C THR A 234 5.43 -11.50 3.99
N ASN A 235 4.25 -10.92 4.10
CA ASN A 235 3.31 -10.76 3.00
C ASN A 235 2.41 -9.54 3.22
N ALA A 236 1.40 -9.36 2.38
CA ALA A 236 0.50 -8.21 2.44
C ALA A 236 -0.45 -8.18 3.66
N LEU A 237 -0.43 -9.20 4.53
CA LEU A 237 -1.16 -9.18 5.80
C LEU A 237 -0.32 -8.63 6.97
N ASP A 238 0.95 -8.33 6.72
CA ASP A 238 1.82 -7.73 7.73
C ASP A 238 1.80 -6.21 7.61
N THR A 239 2.08 -5.55 8.71
CA THR A 239 2.20 -4.09 8.77
C THR A 239 3.50 -3.66 8.09
N PRO A 240 3.47 -2.69 7.16
CA PRO A 240 4.68 -2.15 6.56
C PRO A 240 5.64 -1.52 7.56
N ASP A 241 6.92 -1.50 7.21
CA ASP A 241 7.98 -0.90 8.01
C ASP A 241 8.42 0.45 7.43
N VAL A 242 8.58 1.44 8.30
CA VAL A 242 9.16 2.75 7.98
C VAL A 242 10.66 2.69 8.20
N VAL A 243 11.44 2.95 7.14
CA VAL A 243 12.90 2.89 7.16
C VAL A 243 13.49 4.27 6.95
N PHE A 244 14.33 4.70 7.89
CA PHE A 244 14.93 6.04 7.87
C PHE A 244 16.28 6.09 8.56
N VAL A 245 17.01 7.20 8.38
CA VAL A 245 18.26 7.46 9.08
C VAL A 245 18.05 8.46 10.20
N SER A 246 18.37 8.06 11.43
CA SER A 246 18.36 8.96 12.58
C SER A 246 19.77 9.39 12.97
N PHE A 247 19.93 10.61 13.52
CA PHE A 247 21.20 11.18 13.95
C PHE A 247 21.03 12.08 15.18
N ASN A 248 22.13 12.61 15.71
CA ASN A 248 22.12 13.52 16.86
C ASN A 248 22.60 14.91 16.45
N TYR A 249 21.68 15.84 16.28
CA TYR A 249 21.99 17.21 15.91
C TYR A 249 22.81 17.94 17.00
N ALA A 250 22.44 17.76 18.27
CA ALA A 250 23.08 18.44 19.39
C ALA A 250 24.57 18.06 19.53
N ALA A 251 24.93 16.82 19.19
CA ALA A 251 26.32 16.37 19.22
C ALA A 251 27.10 16.75 17.97
N ASP A 252 26.49 16.67 16.79
CA ASP A 252 27.16 16.74 15.51
C ASP A 252 26.81 17.99 14.68
N GLY A 253 25.72 18.66 14.97
CA GLY A 253 25.18 19.76 14.16
C GLY A 253 24.57 19.29 12.84
N CYS A 254 24.13 20.23 11.98
CA CYS A 254 23.55 19.92 10.68
C CYS A 254 24.59 19.32 9.71
N CYS A 255 24.09 18.49 8.87
CA CYS A 255 24.53 18.22 7.49
C CYS A 255 25.82 17.39 7.33
N THR A 256 25.70 16.22 6.68
CA THR A 256 26.76 15.24 6.45
C THR A 256 27.36 14.71 7.76
N LYS A 257 26.49 14.18 8.63
CA LYS A 257 26.84 13.72 9.98
C LYS A 257 26.67 12.22 10.13
N ARG A 258 26.91 11.75 11.34
CA ARG A 258 26.82 10.33 11.69
C ARG A 258 25.37 9.95 11.93
N GLY A 259 24.89 8.96 11.21
CA GLY A 259 23.56 8.40 11.37
C GLY A 259 23.57 6.89 11.46
N VAL A 260 22.44 6.33 11.84
CA VAL A 260 22.12 4.90 11.81
C VAL A 260 20.78 4.70 11.11
N VAL A 261 20.61 3.57 10.43
CA VAL A 261 19.31 3.21 9.85
C VAL A 261 18.42 2.63 10.94
N ARG A 262 17.16 3.05 10.95
CA ARG A 262 16.09 2.49 11.77
C ARG A 262 15.11 1.74 10.89
N VAL A 263 14.67 0.57 11.36
CA VAL A 263 13.54 -0.19 10.82
C VAL A 263 12.48 -0.19 11.90
N VAL A 264 11.33 0.39 11.62
CA VAL A 264 10.29 0.69 12.59
C VAL A 264 8.95 0.26 12.02
N SER A 265 8.13 -0.49 12.79
CA SER A 265 6.77 -0.82 12.38
C SER A 265 5.96 0.45 12.07
N GLY A 266 5.20 0.46 10.99
CA GLY A 266 4.29 1.55 10.66
C GLY A 266 3.08 1.59 11.59
N GLY A 267 2.71 0.45 12.19
CA GLY A 267 1.58 0.36 13.10
C GLY A 267 1.79 1.10 14.43
N CYS A 268 0.73 1.71 14.90
CA CYS A 268 0.70 2.46 16.15
C CYS A 268 0.43 1.56 17.35
N ASN A 269 1.27 1.62 18.38
CA ASN A 269 0.97 1.01 19.67
C ASN A 269 -0.17 1.78 20.37
N GLY A 270 -0.91 1.11 21.26
CA GLY A 270 -2.01 1.73 21.99
C GLY A 270 -1.63 2.89 22.92
N ASP A 271 -0.33 3.22 23.04
CA ASP A 271 0.19 4.40 23.74
C ASP A 271 0.66 5.52 22.79
N GLY A 272 0.40 5.38 21.49
CA GLY A 272 0.79 6.35 20.46
C GLY A 272 2.27 6.32 20.09
N THR A 273 2.98 5.23 20.37
CA THR A 273 4.38 5.02 19.99
C THR A 273 4.50 4.00 18.86
N MET A 274 5.66 3.95 18.21
CA MET A 274 6.00 2.97 17.17
C MET A 274 7.05 1.98 17.65
N THR A 275 7.01 0.74 17.19
CA THR A 275 7.96 -0.31 17.55
C THR A 275 9.19 -0.26 16.68
N THR A 276 10.39 -0.23 17.27
CA THR A 276 11.66 -0.34 16.55
C THR A 276 12.08 -1.81 16.44
N HIS A 277 12.13 -2.36 15.24
CA HIS A 277 12.59 -3.72 14.97
C HIS A 277 14.11 -3.81 14.91
N ALA A 278 14.76 -2.87 14.22
CA ALA A 278 16.21 -2.90 14.05
C ALA A 278 16.88 -1.52 14.02
N THR A 279 18.16 -1.51 14.35
CA THR A 279 19.09 -0.39 14.16
C THR A 279 20.33 -0.89 13.44
N LEU A 280 20.59 -0.36 12.23
CA LEU A 280 21.62 -0.87 11.32
C LEU A 280 22.72 0.16 11.11
N LYS A 281 23.94 -0.31 10.93
CA LYS A 281 25.15 0.48 10.65
C LYS A 281 26.18 -0.36 9.86
N GLY A 282 27.28 0.26 9.42
CA GLY A 282 28.36 -0.44 8.74
C GLY A 282 29.12 -1.43 9.60
N LEU A 283 29.95 -2.26 8.96
CA LEU A 283 30.67 -3.37 9.59
C LEU A 283 31.71 -2.97 10.64
N ALA A 284 32.38 -1.84 10.42
CA ALA A 284 33.42 -1.38 11.34
C ALA A 284 32.93 -0.27 12.29
N SER A 285 33.55 -0.16 13.45
CA SER A 285 33.35 0.99 14.33
C SER A 285 33.79 2.27 13.60
N GLY A 286 32.84 3.17 13.38
CA GLY A 286 33.06 4.41 12.61
C GLY A 286 32.54 4.41 11.18
N ASP A 287 31.99 3.31 10.70
CA ASP A 287 31.25 3.24 9.42
C ASP A 287 29.82 3.75 9.63
N TRP A 288 29.70 5.05 9.74
CA TRP A 288 28.43 5.73 9.98
C TRP A 288 27.72 6.03 8.67
N ILE A 289 26.43 5.81 8.67
CA ILE A 289 25.56 6.23 7.56
C ILE A 289 25.50 7.76 7.51
N GLY A 290 25.35 8.32 6.32
CA GLY A 290 25.14 9.76 6.17
C GLY A 290 23.75 10.15 6.68
N ASN A 291 23.64 11.15 7.55
CA ASN A 291 22.36 11.54 8.14
C ASN A 291 21.32 12.07 7.14
N SER A 292 21.76 12.55 5.98
CA SER A 292 20.86 13.03 4.92
C SER A 292 20.87 12.08 3.70
N THR A 293 21.38 10.85 3.85
CA THR A 293 21.27 9.86 2.77
C THR A 293 19.86 9.33 2.68
N GLY A 294 19.37 9.08 1.47
CA GLY A 294 18.15 8.34 1.25
C GLY A 294 18.32 6.86 1.53
N ILE A 295 17.22 6.21 1.70
CA ILE A 295 17.10 4.76 1.73
C ILE A 295 16.46 4.31 0.41
N ALA A 296 16.94 3.22 -0.17
CA ALA A 296 16.25 2.51 -1.22
C ALA A 296 15.95 1.08 -0.76
N LEU A 297 14.73 0.64 -1.02
CA LEU A 297 14.20 -0.68 -0.69
C LEU A 297 13.88 -1.42 -1.98
N GLY A 298 14.30 -2.66 -2.10
CA GLY A 298 14.00 -3.48 -3.27
C GLY A 298 14.68 -4.83 -3.19
N ASN A 299 14.08 -5.84 -3.80
CA ASN A 299 14.69 -7.15 -3.89
C ASN A 299 15.87 -7.11 -4.88
N LEU A 300 17.09 -7.23 -4.35
CA LEU A 300 18.34 -7.25 -5.12
C LEU A 300 18.71 -8.64 -5.65
N HIS A 301 17.94 -9.68 -5.29
CA HIS A 301 18.15 -11.04 -5.76
C HIS A 301 17.31 -11.31 -7.00
N PRO A 302 17.92 -11.57 -8.15
CA PRO A 302 17.21 -11.60 -9.45
C PRO A 302 16.19 -12.74 -9.58
N ASP A 303 16.46 -13.88 -9.00
CA ASP A 303 15.61 -15.06 -9.07
C ASP A 303 15.63 -15.72 -7.69
N ASP A 304 15.13 -15.00 -6.70
CA ASP A 304 15.09 -15.58 -5.37
C ASP A 304 14.26 -16.87 -5.41
N MET A 305 14.98 -17.99 -5.36
CA MET A 305 14.37 -19.29 -5.25
C MET A 305 13.93 -19.56 -3.80
N SER A 306 14.16 -18.64 -2.88
CA SER A 306 13.54 -18.63 -1.57
C SER A 306 12.09 -18.18 -1.70
N SER A 307 11.22 -18.68 -0.87
CA SER A 307 9.81 -18.26 -0.78
C SER A 307 9.66 -16.87 -0.17
N GLU A 308 10.74 -16.26 0.27
CA GLU A 308 10.76 -14.96 0.93
C GLU A 308 11.28 -13.88 -0.01
N ARG A 309 10.38 -13.04 -0.49
CA ARG A 309 10.65 -11.90 -1.37
C ARG A 309 10.65 -10.61 -0.56
N VAL A 310 11.52 -10.52 0.44
CA VAL A 310 11.62 -9.33 1.28
C VAL A 310 12.67 -8.40 0.71
N PRO A 311 12.36 -7.09 0.56
CA PRO A 311 13.31 -6.11 0.06
C PRO A 311 14.57 -5.99 0.91
N GLU A 312 15.71 -5.80 0.26
CA GLU A 312 16.93 -5.35 0.89
C GLU A 312 16.91 -3.84 1.14
N ILE A 313 17.72 -3.41 2.11
CA ILE A 313 17.88 -1.99 2.47
C ILE A 313 19.21 -1.48 1.95
N VAL A 314 19.20 -0.42 1.15
CA VAL A 314 20.40 0.21 0.60
C VAL A 314 20.56 1.62 1.16
N ALA A 315 21.79 1.96 1.61
CA ALA A 315 22.14 3.31 2.07
C ALA A 315 23.58 3.67 1.70
N THR A 316 23.92 4.97 1.82
CA THR A 316 25.29 5.43 1.60
C THR A 316 25.96 5.89 2.88
N PHE A 317 27.29 5.72 2.94
CA PHE A 317 28.09 6.18 4.06
C PHE A 317 28.33 7.69 4.02
N LYS A 318 28.40 8.27 5.20
CA LYS A 318 28.78 9.67 5.40
C LYS A 318 30.03 10.11 4.63
N ASN A 319 30.99 9.23 4.47
CA ASN A 319 32.27 9.53 3.83
C ASN A 319 32.41 8.97 2.42
N GLY A 320 31.31 8.59 1.80
CA GLY A 320 31.27 7.87 0.53
C GLY A 320 31.26 6.35 0.72
N GLY A 321 30.86 5.63 -0.30
CA GLY A 321 30.61 4.19 -0.25
C GLY A 321 29.13 3.86 -0.05
N THR A 322 28.79 2.62 -0.26
CA THR A 322 27.41 2.09 -0.24
C THR A 322 27.36 0.80 0.55
N ILE A 323 26.25 0.52 1.15
CA ILE A 323 26.02 -0.71 1.92
C ILE A 323 24.60 -1.22 1.65
N ALA A 324 24.45 -2.54 1.61
CA ALA A 324 23.16 -3.20 1.62
C ALA A 324 23.06 -4.19 2.78
N TRP A 325 21.86 -4.26 3.36
CA TRP A 325 21.50 -5.23 4.39
C TRP A 325 20.35 -6.10 3.89
N ARG A 326 20.37 -7.35 4.32
CA ARG A 326 19.24 -8.27 4.18
C ARG A 326 18.78 -8.79 5.53
N ARG A 327 17.52 -9.11 5.62
CA ARG A 327 16.92 -9.70 6.80
C ARG A 327 17.39 -11.16 6.97
N THR A 328 17.55 -11.59 8.22
CA THR A 328 17.92 -12.97 8.59
C THR A 328 17.01 -13.60 9.64
N ALA A 329 16.06 -12.83 10.16
CA ALA A 329 14.99 -13.31 11.04
C ALA A 329 13.68 -12.66 10.64
N ASP A 330 12.61 -13.43 10.59
CA ASP A 330 11.31 -13.03 10.07
C ASP A 330 10.68 -11.90 10.86
N ASP A 331 10.89 -11.86 12.18
CA ASP A 331 10.45 -10.79 13.07
C ASP A 331 11.22 -9.46 12.93
N GLY A 332 12.08 -9.33 11.92
CA GLY A 332 12.87 -8.13 11.66
C GLY A 332 13.95 -7.80 12.69
N THR A 333 14.15 -8.64 13.70
CA THR A 333 15.14 -8.37 14.77
C THR A 333 16.58 -8.66 14.38
N ALA A 334 16.80 -9.43 13.33
CA ALA A 334 18.13 -9.82 12.87
C ALA A 334 18.36 -9.50 11.39
N TRP A 335 19.43 -8.75 11.17
CA TRP A 335 19.89 -8.33 9.84
C TRP A 335 21.37 -8.62 9.68
N GLU A 336 21.79 -8.89 8.45
CA GLU A 336 23.21 -8.99 8.11
C GLU A 336 23.55 -8.06 6.95
N VAL A 337 24.82 -7.62 6.92
CA VAL A 337 25.34 -6.90 5.77
C VAL A 337 25.49 -7.86 4.60
N MET A 338 24.69 -7.65 3.56
CA MET A 338 24.77 -8.42 2.32
C MET A 338 26.09 -8.10 1.59
N TRP A 339 26.38 -6.82 1.45
CA TRP A 339 27.64 -6.32 0.94
C TRP A 339 27.92 -4.88 1.40
N GLN A 340 29.18 -4.47 1.33
CA GLN A 340 29.64 -3.12 1.62
C GLN A 340 30.72 -2.73 0.58
N ASN A 341 30.53 -1.60 -0.08
CA ASN A 341 31.49 -0.99 -1.00
C ASN A 341 31.98 0.32 -0.38
N ASP A 342 33.23 0.35 0.08
CA ASP A 342 33.84 1.51 0.76
C ASP A 342 34.35 2.58 -0.20
N THR A 343 34.28 2.36 -1.51
CA THR A 343 34.94 3.17 -2.51
C THR A 343 34.01 3.95 -3.43
N LEU A 344 32.78 3.47 -3.65
CA LEU A 344 31.85 4.06 -4.60
C LEU A 344 30.46 4.30 -3.96
N PRO A 345 29.83 5.43 -4.23
CA PRO A 345 30.42 6.62 -4.84
C PRO A 345 31.48 7.24 -3.93
N THR A 346 32.35 8.09 -4.48
CA THR A 346 33.36 8.77 -3.65
C THR A 346 32.71 9.87 -2.79
N ASN A 347 33.37 10.25 -1.69
CA ASN A 347 32.90 11.34 -0.83
C ASN A 347 32.72 12.71 -1.53
N ALA A 348 33.32 12.91 -2.68
CA ALA A 348 33.10 14.09 -3.50
C ALA A 348 31.68 14.15 -4.12
N HIS A 349 31.01 13.00 -4.24
CA HIS A 349 29.67 12.85 -4.79
C HIS A 349 28.59 12.73 -3.72
N THR A 350 28.93 12.54 -2.45
CA THR A 350 27.97 12.36 -1.34
C THR A 350 27.87 13.58 -0.44
N ARG A 351 28.13 14.74 -0.94
CA ARG A 351 28.33 15.97 -0.14
C ARG A 351 27.14 16.39 0.73
N GLY A 352 25.95 16.08 0.36
CA GLY A 352 24.77 16.52 1.09
C GLY A 352 23.82 15.41 1.48
N GLY A 353 24.15 14.21 1.09
CA GLY A 353 23.29 13.04 1.22
C GLY A 353 22.89 12.51 -0.14
N ALA A 354 23.47 11.37 -0.54
CA ALA A 354 23.10 10.68 -1.76
C ALA A 354 21.73 10.02 -1.57
N GLN A 355 20.93 10.01 -2.63
CA GLN A 355 19.65 9.33 -2.69
C GLN A 355 19.79 8.12 -3.62
N PRO A 356 20.05 6.91 -3.09
CA PRO A 356 20.15 5.72 -3.93
C PRO A 356 18.80 5.39 -4.58
N SER A 357 18.84 4.79 -5.76
CA SER A 357 17.72 4.18 -6.45
C SER A 357 18.05 2.74 -6.81
N ILE A 358 17.03 1.90 -6.99
CA ILE A 358 17.15 0.51 -7.42
C ILE A 358 16.31 0.34 -8.67
N ALA A 359 16.89 -0.24 -9.72
CA ALA A 359 16.20 -0.53 -10.97
C ALA A 359 16.93 -1.65 -11.73
N ASP A 360 16.23 -2.41 -12.54
CA ASP A 360 16.80 -3.33 -13.54
C ASP A 360 16.98 -2.57 -14.86
N LEU A 361 18.17 -2.00 -15.05
CA LEU A 361 18.44 -1.08 -16.17
C LEU A 361 18.46 -1.78 -17.53
N ASN A 362 18.86 -3.04 -17.56
CA ASN A 362 19.10 -3.82 -18.78
C ASN A 362 18.10 -4.95 -19.00
N ALA A 363 17.05 -5.02 -18.18
CA ALA A 363 15.97 -6.00 -18.24
C ALA A 363 16.47 -7.46 -18.11
N ASP A 364 17.59 -7.70 -17.42
CA ASP A 364 18.15 -9.05 -17.27
C ASP A 364 17.67 -9.79 -16.00
N GLY A 365 16.88 -9.10 -15.15
CA GLY A 365 16.35 -9.60 -13.89
C GLY A 365 17.34 -9.52 -12.74
N ARG A 366 18.35 -8.67 -12.83
CA ARG A 366 19.34 -8.37 -11.79
C ARG A 366 19.35 -6.86 -11.54
N PRO A 367 18.60 -6.40 -10.56
CA PRO A 367 18.53 -4.95 -10.30
C PRO A 367 19.90 -4.36 -9.97
N GLU A 368 20.13 -3.14 -10.42
CA GLU A 368 21.26 -2.31 -10.11
C GLU A 368 20.94 -1.33 -8.99
N VAL A 369 22.01 -0.88 -8.29
CA VAL A 369 21.96 0.25 -7.35
C VAL A 369 22.56 1.48 -8.03
N ILE A 370 21.75 2.53 -8.15
CA ILE A 370 22.08 3.76 -8.86
C ILE A 370 22.29 4.90 -7.86
N ILE A 371 23.40 5.62 -7.98
CA ILE A 371 23.69 6.76 -7.10
C ILE A 371 24.25 7.90 -8.00
N GLY A 372 23.38 8.78 -8.43
CA GLY A 372 23.70 9.78 -9.44
C GLY A 372 24.07 9.10 -10.76
N ASN A 373 25.31 9.28 -11.20
CA ASN A 373 25.86 8.64 -12.40
C ASN A 373 26.84 7.50 -12.08
N VAL A 374 26.66 6.84 -10.95
CA VAL A 374 27.41 5.63 -10.56
C VAL A 374 26.42 4.49 -10.41
N VAL A 375 26.67 3.38 -11.09
CA VAL A 375 25.84 2.17 -11.05
C VAL A 375 26.68 1.02 -10.53
N LEU A 376 26.12 0.31 -9.56
CA LEU A 376 26.69 -0.88 -8.92
C LEU A 376 25.80 -2.08 -9.19
N ASP A 377 26.41 -3.25 -9.34
CA ASP A 377 25.65 -4.52 -9.34
C ASP A 377 24.93 -4.70 -8.00
N GLY A 378 23.61 -4.81 -8.01
CA GLY A 378 22.81 -4.84 -6.80
C GLY A 378 23.08 -6.05 -5.92
N LEU A 379 23.33 -7.23 -6.53
CA LEU A 379 23.58 -8.47 -5.80
C LEU A 379 24.91 -8.46 -5.03
N THR A 380 25.95 -7.82 -5.56
CA THR A 380 27.31 -7.89 -4.97
C THR A 380 27.85 -6.53 -4.50
N GLY A 381 27.18 -5.43 -4.83
CA GLY A 381 27.67 -4.07 -4.56
C GLY A 381 28.94 -3.71 -5.31
N LYS A 382 29.33 -4.46 -6.32
CA LYS A 382 30.54 -4.25 -7.09
C LYS A 382 30.37 -3.15 -8.11
N GLY A 383 31.43 -2.35 -8.23
CA GLY A 383 31.52 -1.29 -9.21
C GLY A 383 32.42 -1.62 -10.38
N PRO A 384 32.50 -0.73 -11.38
CA PRO A 384 33.36 -0.93 -12.55
C PRO A 384 34.83 -1.02 -12.16
N GLY A 385 35.51 -2.05 -12.65
CA GLY A 385 36.93 -2.30 -12.40
C GLY A 385 37.22 -3.15 -11.15
N ASP A 386 36.22 -3.55 -10.40
CA ASP A 386 36.38 -4.52 -9.33
C ASP A 386 36.75 -5.89 -9.91
N VAL A 387 37.77 -6.53 -9.32
CA VAL A 387 38.34 -7.78 -9.86
C VAL A 387 37.38 -8.96 -9.79
N ASP A 388 36.38 -8.87 -8.94
CA ASP A 388 35.40 -9.92 -8.69
C ASP A 388 34.00 -9.55 -9.19
N LEU A 389 33.87 -8.52 -10.03
CA LEU A 389 32.60 -8.19 -10.67
C LEU A 389 32.17 -9.36 -11.56
N PRO A 390 30.96 -9.93 -11.36
CA PRO A 390 30.46 -11.00 -12.24
C PRO A 390 30.44 -10.55 -13.71
N ALA A 391 30.66 -11.49 -14.61
CA ALA A 391 30.71 -11.19 -16.04
C ALA A 391 29.34 -10.79 -16.64
N GLU A 392 28.29 -11.22 -15.99
CA GLU A 392 26.89 -10.92 -16.30
C GLU A 392 26.37 -9.65 -15.62
N ALA A 393 27.10 -9.10 -14.64
CA ALA A 393 26.66 -7.94 -13.87
C ALA A 393 26.87 -6.65 -14.65
N LEU A 394 25.90 -5.74 -14.54
CA LEU A 394 26.01 -4.39 -15.04
C LEU A 394 26.55 -3.46 -13.92
N ALA A 395 27.61 -2.74 -14.24
CA ALA A 395 28.13 -1.68 -13.36
C ALA A 395 28.96 -0.69 -14.18
N TRP A 396 28.74 0.60 -13.96
CA TRP A 396 29.49 1.64 -14.66
C TRP A 396 29.63 2.92 -13.79
N ASP A 397 30.54 3.77 -14.20
CA ASP A 397 30.81 5.05 -13.57
C ASP A 397 30.85 6.11 -14.67
N GLY A 398 29.79 6.91 -14.76
CA GLY A 398 29.61 7.96 -15.76
C GLY A 398 30.46 9.19 -15.52
N ARG A 399 31.29 9.20 -14.47
CA ARG A 399 32.18 10.32 -14.19
C ARG A 399 33.27 10.42 -15.25
N ASP A 400 33.37 11.57 -15.91
CA ASP A 400 34.52 11.89 -16.74
C ASP A 400 35.69 12.33 -15.85
N LEU A 401 36.49 11.35 -15.42
CA LEU A 401 37.64 11.56 -14.55
C LEU A 401 38.74 12.42 -15.21
N GLU A 402 38.69 12.63 -16.54
CA GLU A 402 39.65 13.46 -17.28
C GLU A 402 39.25 14.94 -17.31
N VAL A 403 37.99 15.29 -17.06
CA VAL A 403 37.44 16.66 -17.11
C VAL A 403 37.03 17.17 -15.75
N MET A 404 37.87 17.04 -14.76
CA MET A 404 37.73 17.72 -13.46
C MET A 404 37.99 19.24 -13.61
N THR A 405 37.26 19.89 -14.50
CA THR A 405 37.31 21.33 -14.62
C THR A 405 36.33 21.97 -13.65
N PRO A 406 36.77 22.86 -12.75
CA PRO A 406 35.84 23.60 -11.90
C PRO A 406 34.75 24.29 -12.74
N GLY A 407 33.48 24.01 -12.49
CA GLY A 407 32.34 24.58 -13.21
C GLY A 407 31.81 23.73 -14.38
N ALA A 408 32.34 22.53 -14.63
CA ALA A 408 31.69 21.59 -15.53
C ALA A 408 30.48 20.98 -14.87
N ASN A 409 29.33 20.97 -15.55
CA ASN A 409 28.16 20.20 -15.15
C ASN A 409 28.48 18.71 -15.30
N LEU A 410 28.38 17.93 -14.23
CA LEU A 410 28.86 16.56 -14.24
C LEU A 410 27.74 15.53 -14.54
N GLY A 411 26.47 15.97 -14.58
CA GLY A 411 25.35 15.07 -14.74
C GLY A 411 25.27 14.06 -13.61
N ILE A 412 25.21 14.52 -12.36
CA ILE A 412 25.13 13.71 -11.16
C ILE A 412 23.81 13.84 -10.41
N GLY A 413 22.92 14.74 -10.83
CA GLY A 413 21.65 15.00 -10.15
C GLY A 413 21.83 15.79 -8.87
N ASN A 414 22.43 16.96 -8.93
CA ASN A 414 22.73 17.76 -7.74
C ASN A 414 22.25 19.20 -7.88
N ASN A 415 21.59 19.71 -6.87
CA ASN A 415 21.22 21.10 -6.77
C ASN A 415 21.58 21.63 -5.38
N ALA A 416 22.11 22.84 -5.29
CA ALA A 416 22.39 23.51 -4.03
C ALA A 416 23.19 22.71 -2.98
N PHE A 417 24.09 21.83 -3.39
CA PHE A 417 24.88 20.93 -2.52
C PHE A 417 24.11 19.75 -1.91
N LEU A 418 22.91 19.44 -2.36
CA LEU A 418 22.17 18.23 -2.05
C LEU A 418 22.19 17.26 -3.22
N GLY A 419 22.20 16.00 -2.95
CA GLY A 419 22.32 14.92 -3.91
C GLY A 419 23.67 14.21 -3.80
N PRO A 420 23.98 13.29 -4.72
CA PRO A 420 23.27 13.05 -5.98
C PRO A 420 21.85 12.50 -5.80
N VAL A 421 20.95 12.94 -6.67
CA VAL A 421 19.60 12.39 -6.84
C VAL A 421 19.46 12.01 -8.31
N SER A 422 19.15 10.77 -8.60
CA SER A 422 18.90 10.29 -9.95
C SER A 422 17.51 9.68 -10.06
N THR A 423 16.93 9.84 -11.22
CA THR A 423 15.67 9.21 -11.63
C THR A 423 15.99 8.17 -12.69
N VAL A 424 15.23 7.09 -12.73
CA VAL A 424 15.36 6.02 -13.72
C VAL A 424 14.03 5.86 -14.45
N ALA A 425 14.07 5.81 -15.76
CA ALA A 425 12.89 5.61 -16.60
C ALA A 425 13.28 5.11 -17.99
N ASP A 426 12.42 4.35 -18.65
CA ASP A 426 12.51 4.00 -20.06
C ASP A 426 11.89 5.15 -20.88
N LEU A 427 12.71 6.16 -21.19
CA LEU A 427 12.25 7.41 -21.81
C LEU A 427 11.79 7.25 -23.27
N ASP A 428 12.39 6.34 -24.04
CA ASP A 428 12.06 6.10 -25.45
C ASP A 428 11.34 4.78 -25.69
N ARG A 429 10.92 4.10 -24.60
CA ARG A 429 10.09 2.91 -24.61
C ARG A 429 10.72 1.74 -25.40
N ASP A 430 12.05 1.62 -25.32
CA ASP A 430 12.77 0.52 -25.95
C ASP A 430 12.90 -0.73 -25.03
N GLY A 431 12.41 -0.64 -23.80
CA GLY A 431 12.43 -1.68 -22.77
C GLY A 431 13.71 -1.72 -21.94
N LEU A 432 14.58 -0.73 -22.09
CA LEU A 432 15.79 -0.53 -21.29
C LEU A 432 15.72 0.84 -20.62
N GLN A 433 16.16 0.93 -19.38
CA GLN A 433 15.94 2.15 -18.60
C GLN A 433 17.14 3.09 -18.69
N GLU A 434 16.85 4.38 -18.87
CA GLU A 434 17.83 5.46 -18.79
C GLU A 434 18.04 5.91 -17.36
N VAL A 435 19.28 6.32 -17.05
CA VAL A 435 19.61 7.02 -15.81
C VAL A 435 19.64 8.53 -16.07
N ILE A 436 18.75 9.25 -15.42
CA ILE A 436 18.58 10.70 -15.53
C ILE A 436 19.23 11.34 -14.32
N ALA A 437 20.34 12.04 -14.51
CA ALA A 437 21.13 12.64 -13.45
C ALA A 437 21.37 14.13 -13.75
N GLY A 438 20.53 14.98 -13.20
CA GLY A 438 20.57 16.42 -13.45
C GLY A 438 20.35 16.75 -14.92
N ASN A 439 21.33 17.40 -15.55
CA ASN A 439 21.28 17.82 -16.96
C ASN A 439 21.73 16.74 -17.96
N THR A 440 21.98 15.52 -17.51
CA THR A 440 22.53 14.46 -18.36
C THR A 440 21.71 13.19 -18.24
N VAL A 441 21.44 12.57 -19.37
CA VAL A 441 20.82 11.25 -19.47
C VAL A 441 21.86 10.25 -19.99
N TYR A 442 21.93 9.11 -19.32
CA TYR A 442 22.79 7.99 -19.66
C TYR A 442 21.90 6.81 -20.08
N ASN A 443 22.27 6.11 -21.15
CA ASN A 443 21.67 4.83 -21.49
C ASN A 443 22.00 3.78 -20.40
N TYR A 444 21.26 2.69 -20.36
CA TYR A 444 21.46 1.60 -19.40
C TYR A 444 22.92 1.14 -19.25
N ASP A 445 23.72 1.21 -20.32
CA ASP A 445 25.13 0.76 -20.36
C ASP A 445 26.15 1.82 -19.92
N GLY A 446 25.67 2.97 -19.44
CA GLY A 446 26.50 4.10 -19.02
C GLY A 446 27.00 4.98 -20.18
N SER A 447 26.65 4.67 -21.40
CA SER A 447 26.93 5.59 -22.52
C SER A 447 26.04 6.82 -22.42
N LYS A 448 26.65 7.98 -22.61
CA LYS A 448 25.93 9.24 -22.52
C LYS A 448 24.98 9.40 -23.71
N ARG A 449 23.67 9.52 -23.44
CA ARG A 449 22.65 9.78 -24.45
C ARG A 449 22.68 11.25 -24.87
N TRP A 450 22.53 12.16 -23.93
CA TRP A 450 22.68 13.60 -24.13
C TRP A 450 23.06 14.33 -22.84
N THR A 451 23.48 15.58 -22.99
CA THR A 451 23.69 16.55 -21.92
C THR A 451 23.12 17.88 -22.34
N TYR A 452 22.24 18.48 -21.56
CA TYR A 452 21.72 19.81 -21.80
C TYR A 452 22.71 20.86 -21.35
N GLU A 453 23.12 21.73 -22.24
CA GLU A 453 24.08 22.80 -21.95
C GLU A 453 23.37 24.08 -21.52
N TYR A 454 23.51 24.44 -20.26
CA TYR A 454 22.90 25.66 -19.74
C TYR A 454 23.58 26.91 -20.33
N THR A 455 22.74 27.88 -20.68
CA THR A 455 23.23 29.19 -21.17
C THR A 455 23.56 30.18 -20.06
N THR A 456 23.04 29.94 -18.85
CA THR A 456 23.25 30.77 -17.68
C THR A 456 24.36 30.20 -16.81
N THR A 457 25.41 31.03 -16.58
CA THR A 457 26.45 30.69 -15.61
C THR A 457 26.11 31.33 -14.27
N ASN A 458 25.93 30.54 -13.24
CA ASN A 458 25.74 31.05 -11.90
C ASN A 458 27.07 31.00 -11.12
N SER A 459 27.40 32.10 -10.48
CA SER A 459 28.66 32.23 -9.71
C SER A 459 28.68 31.36 -8.44
N ARG A 460 27.50 30.86 -7.98
CA ARG A 460 27.38 29.95 -6.81
C ARG A 460 27.77 28.52 -7.13
N CYS A 461 27.51 28.06 -8.36
CA CYS A 461 28.03 26.79 -8.84
C CYS A 461 29.46 26.97 -9.41
N GLY A 462 29.94 28.22 -9.46
CA GLY A 462 31.27 28.61 -9.98
C GLY A 462 32.43 28.14 -9.12
N GLY A 463 32.92 26.97 -9.42
CA GLY A 463 34.09 26.37 -8.78
C GLY A 463 33.82 25.13 -7.97
N SER A 464 32.55 24.70 -7.82
CA SER A 464 32.21 23.39 -7.43
C SER A 464 31.19 22.79 -8.42
N LEU A 465 31.22 21.53 -8.55
CA LEU A 465 30.66 20.63 -9.53
C LEU A 465 29.13 20.41 -9.43
N ASP A 466 28.37 21.33 -8.81
CA ASP A 466 27.28 20.87 -8.00
C ASP A 466 25.94 21.58 -8.28
N CYS A 467 25.61 21.92 -9.53
CA CYS A 467 24.28 22.46 -9.84
C CYS A 467 23.85 22.04 -11.24
N ASP A 468 23.57 20.77 -11.39
CA ASP A 468 23.05 20.22 -12.64
C ASP A 468 21.54 19.98 -12.60
N GLY A 469 20.91 19.99 -11.41
CA GLY A 469 19.48 20.02 -11.23
C GLY A 469 18.89 18.75 -10.61
N TYR A 470 17.66 18.85 -10.13
CA TYR A 470 16.80 17.74 -9.73
C TYR A 470 15.87 17.36 -10.85
N ASN A 471 15.50 16.08 -10.92
CA ASN A 471 14.71 15.53 -11.99
C ASN A 471 13.37 14.98 -11.54
N ALA A 472 12.41 15.04 -12.44
CA ALA A 472 11.23 14.19 -12.51
C ALA A 472 11.02 13.77 -13.97
N VAL A 473 10.12 12.85 -14.19
CA VAL A 473 9.71 12.39 -15.52
C VAL A 473 8.17 12.42 -15.59
N GLY A 474 7.65 12.78 -16.75
CA GLY A 474 6.23 12.76 -17.08
C GLY A 474 6.06 12.95 -18.56
N ASN A 475 4.84 12.92 -19.06
CA ASN A 475 4.48 13.26 -20.44
C ASN A 475 3.75 14.60 -20.45
N PHE A 476 4.30 15.57 -21.15
CA PHE A 476 3.81 16.96 -21.24
C PHE A 476 3.50 17.39 -22.68
N ASP A 477 3.49 16.46 -23.63
CA ASP A 477 3.11 16.74 -25.02
C ASP A 477 2.27 15.58 -25.61
N ASP A 478 2.09 15.54 -26.93
CA ASP A 478 1.16 14.61 -27.56
C ASP A 478 1.87 13.31 -28.04
N ASP A 479 3.16 13.09 -27.73
CA ASP A 479 3.85 11.86 -28.12
C ASP A 479 3.82 10.80 -26.98
N ASP A 480 4.31 9.60 -27.27
CA ASP A 480 4.25 8.48 -26.31
C ASP A 480 5.52 8.38 -25.44
N GLU A 481 6.57 9.12 -25.76
CA GLU A 481 7.84 9.17 -25.05
C GLU A 481 7.74 10.03 -23.80
N GLY A 482 8.72 9.91 -22.88
CA GLY A 482 8.73 10.66 -21.63
C GLY A 482 9.60 11.91 -21.68
N GLU A 483 9.16 13.00 -21.03
CA GLU A 483 9.90 14.22 -20.86
C GLU A 483 10.64 14.25 -19.54
N VAL A 484 11.82 14.85 -19.58
CA VAL A 484 12.67 15.11 -18.41
C VAL A 484 12.43 16.52 -17.88
N VAL A 485 11.88 16.60 -16.68
CA VAL A 485 11.80 17.84 -15.91
C VAL A 485 13.10 18.06 -15.18
N ILE A 486 13.65 19.28 -15.25
CA ILE A 486 14.84 19.68 -14.50
C ILE A 486 14.55 20.96 -13.73
N ILE A 487 14.68 20.93 -12.43
CA ILE A 487 14.67 22.10 -11.57
C ILE A 487 16.10 22.45 -11.18
N ARG A 488 16.52 23.63 -11.56
CA ARG A 488 17.89 24.10 -11.32
C ARG A 488 17.92 25.58 -10.99
N LEU A 489 18.34 25.93 -9.80
CA LEU A 489 18.62 27.32 -9.41
C LEU A 489 17.46 28.31 -9.66
N GLY A 490 16.24 27.90 -9.38
CA GLY A 490 15.04 28.70 -9.62
C GLY A 490 14.59 28.76 -11.07
N GLU A 491 15.08 27.84 -11.90
CA GLU A 491 14.70 27.70 -13.30
C GLU A 491 14.17 26.29 -13.56
N LEU A 492 13.06 26.20 -14.30
CA LEU A 492 12.42 24.98 -14.76
C LEU A 492 12.76 24.75 -16.24
N PHE A 493 13.14 23.52 -16.56
CA PHE A 493 13.36 23.03 -17.92
C PHE A 493 12.54 21.77 -18.15
N ILE A 494 11.99 21.61 -19.34
CA ILE A 494 11.32 20.40 -19.79
C ILE A 494 11.89 20.00 -21.14
N LEU A 495 12.45 18.80 -21.20
CA LEU A 495 13.19 18.30 -22.35
C LEU A 495 12.61 16.96 -22.78
N ASN A 496 12.39 16.77 -24.07
CA ASN A 496 12.01 15.50 -24.64
C ASN A 496 13.08 14.43 -24.41
N HIS A 497 12.71 13.19 -24.59
CA HIS A 497 13.58 12.00 -24.51
C HIS A 497 14.90 12.12 -25.26
N ASP A 498 14.98 12.99 -26.30
CA ASP A 498 16.19 13.28 -27.09
C ASP A 498 17.00 14.50 -26.58
N GLY A 499 16.58 15.12 -25.47
CA GLY A 499 17.25 16.29 -24.87
C GLY A 499 16.92 17.63 -25.54
N LEU A 500 15.98 17.67 -26.45
CA LEU A 500 15.50 18.91 -27.05
C LEU A 500 14.36 19.52 -26.20
N PRO A 501 14.25 20.85 -26.14
CA PRO A 501 13.15 21.50 -25.48
C PRO A 501 11.79 21.08 -26.06
N VAL A 502 10.81 20.83 -25.19
CA VAL A 502 9.41 20.58 -25.61
C VAL A 502 8.90 21.73 -26.46
N THR A 503 8.19 21.40 -27.55
CA THR A 503 7.75 22.39 -28.53
C THR A 503 6.68 23.30 -27.94
N GLY A 504 6.91 24.61 -28.01
CA GLY A 504 5.95 25.62 -27.56
C GLY A 504 6.19 26.14 -26.16
N ILE A 505 7.04 25.49 -25.39
CA ILE A 505 7.41 25.92 -24.04
C ILE A 505 8.75 26.66 -24.12
N PRO A 506 8.81 27.95 -23.77
CA PRO A 506 10.08 28.70 -23.77
C PRO A 506 10.93 28.31 -22.54
N LEU A 507 12.17 27.92 -22.75
CA LEU A 507 13.10 27.53 -21.69
C LEU A 507 14.23 28.54 -21.48
N PRO A 508 14.67 28.78 -20.25
CA PRO A 508 14.09 28.30 -19.00
C PRO A 508 12.81 29.05 -18.61
N ILE A 509 11.90 28.40 -17.91
CA ILE A 509 10.81 29.06 -17.16
C ILE A 509 11.37 29.46 -15.81
N ARG A 510 11.17 30.71 -15.41
CA ARG A 510 11.60 31.16 -14.11
C ARG A 510 10.56 30.84 -13.05
N ILE A 511 11.00 30.24 -11.94
CA ILE A 511 10.14 29.88 -10.82
C ILE A 511 9.82 31.17 -10.04
N PRO A 512 8.53 31.60 -9.96
CA PRO A 512 8.14 32.75 -9.17
C PRO A 512 8.50 32.58 -7.68
N GLY A 513 8.75 33.69 -6.99
CA GLY A 513 9.22 33.65 -5.60
C GLY A 513 10.70 33.24 -5.45
N ALA A 514 11.33 32.66 -6.49
CA ALA A 514 12.78 32.51 -6.50
C ALA A 514 13.44 33.89 -6.59
N PRO A 515 14.38 34.26 -5.70
CA PRO A 515 14.98 35.57 -5.71
C PRO A 515 15.86 35.77 -6.94
N GLY A 516 15.46 36.66 -7.84
CA GLY A 516 16.14 36.82 -9.10
C GLY A 516 16.46 38.24 -9.54
N ASP A 517 15.83 39.24 -8.94
CA ASP A 517 15.97 40.64 -9.39
C ASP A 517 16.52 41.60 -8.33
N VAL A 518 16.99 41.09 -7.20
CA VAL A 518 17.61 41.93 -6.18
C VAL A 518 19.13 41.80 -6.31
N ALA A 519 19.82 42.94 -6.45
CA ALA A 519 21.29 42.98 -6.49
C ALA A 519 21.90 42.15 -5.35
N GLU A 520 22.84 41.26 -5.69
CA GLU A 520 23.48 40.34 -4.76
C GLU A 520 23.86 41.02 -3.44
N PRO A 521 23.33 40.55 -2.28
CA PRO A 521 23.87 40.99 -1.00
C PRO A 521 25.12 40.17 -0.67
N THR A 522 26.01 40.82 -0.02
CA THR A 522 27.22 40.21 0.54
C THR A 522 26.84 39.20 1.62
N TYR A 523 27.29 37.97 1.42
CA TYR A 523 27.12 36.82 2.31
C TYR A 523 27.45 37.17 3.77
N SER A 524 26.53 36.92 4.68
CA SER A 524 26.80 36.83 6.10
C SER A 524 26.47 35.39 6.56
N PRO A 525 27.38 34.76 7.32
CA PRO A 525 27.19 33.34 7.64
C PRO A 525 26.01 33.15 8.57
N ALA A 526 25.21 32.12 8.24
CA ALA A 526 24.20 31.43 9.05
C ALA A 526 23.32 32.32 9.93
N ALA A 527 22.05 32.36 9.65
CA ALA A 527 21.04 32.73 10.65
C ALA A 527 21.28 31.87 11.89
N TYR A 528 21.66 32.51 12.99
CA TYR A 528 21.79 31.85 14.28
C TYR A 528 20.40 31.69 14.85
N ILE A 529 19.89 30.45 14.84
CA ILE A 529 18.76 30.08 15.66
C ILE A 529 19.28 30.05 17.10
N PRO A 530 18.72 30.85 18.05
CA PRO A 530 19.20 30.83 19.40
C PRO A 530 19.04 29.42 19.98
N SER A 531 20.09 28.85 20.50
CA SER A 531 20.10 27.56 21.16
C SER A 531 19.42 27.57 22.54
N GLU A 532 18.81 28.70 22.94
CA GLU A 532 18.09 28.84 24.19
C GLU A 532 16.72 29.47 23.94
N PRO A 533 15.65 28.97 24.58
CA PRO A 533 14.31 29.51 24.43
C PRO A 533 14.25 30.96 24.90
N LEU A 534 13.56 31.80 24.15
CA LEU A 534 13.31 33.20 24.49
C LEU A 534 12.08 33.29 25.41
N TYR A 535 12.17 34.10 26.47
CA TYR A 535 11.09 34.36 27.41
C TYR A 535 10.70 35.85 27.37
N ASP A 536 9.42 36.16 27.59
CA ASP A 536 8.94 37.52 27.71
C ASP A 536 9.31 38.16 29.07
N GLU A 537 8.88 39.42 29.26
CA GLU A 537 9.16 40.13 30.51
C GLU A 537 8.51 39.50 31.75
N ASP A 538 7.54 38.62 31.56
CA ASP A 538 6.81 37.88 32.61
C ASP A 538 7.39 36.48 32.82
N GLY A 539 8.35 36.05 32.00
CA GLY A 539 9.03 34.77 32.08
C GLY A 539 8.30 33.64 31.37
N ASP A 540 7.34 33.96 30.53
CA ASP A 540 6.65 33.01 29.68
C ASP A 540 7.43 32.79 28.38
N LEU A 541 7.42 31.55 27.89
CA LEU A 541 8.09 31.14 26.67
C LEU A 541 7.46 31.90 25.49
N LEU A 542 8.25 32.70 24.81
CA LEU A 542 7.79 33.32 23.57
C LEU A 542 7.67 32.24 22.52
N PRO A 543 6.54 32.18 21.80
CA PRO A 543 6.46 31.35 20.62
C PRO A 543 7.60 31.76 19.67
N PRO A 544 8.28 30.82 19.00
CA PRO A 544 9.27 31.17 18.00
C PRO A 544 8.61 32.12 16.99
N GLU A 545 9.04 33.38 17.01
CA GLU A 545 8.52 34.33 16.02
C GLU A 545 8.90 33.78 14.65
N ARG A 546 7.90 33.56 13.80
CA ARG A 546 8.08 33.16 12.40
C ARG A 546 9.14 34.04 11.78
N ILE A 547 10.28 33.46 11.39
CA ILE A 547 11.29 34.16 10.62
C ILE A 547 10.77 34.17 9.17
N LEU A 548 9.97 35.17 8.85
CA LEU A 548 9.51 35.37 7.49
C LEU A 548 10.69 35.68 6.58
N CYS A 549 10.75 35.06 5.44
CA CYS A 549 11.72 35.36 4.38
C CYS A 549 11.66 36.85 4.03
N GLY A 550 12.78 37.57 4.20
CA GLY A 550 12.85 38.99 3.94
C GLY A 550 12.50 39.91 5.11
N GLY A 551 12.23 39.37 6.29
CA GLY A 551 12.03 40.14 7.51
C GLY A 551 13.33 40.60 8.14
N ALA A 552 13.27 41.72 8.90
CA ALA A 552 14.34 42.13 9.80
C ALA A 552 13.94 41.74 11.23
N LEU A 553 14.65 40.80 11.84
CA LEU A 553 14.48 40.47 13.24
C LEU A 553 15.26 41.46 14.10
N GLN A 554 14.60 42.11 15.00
CA GLN A 554 15.23 43.01 15.97
C GLN A 554 15.48 42.21 17.26
N LEU A 555 16.73 41.77 17.46
CA LEU A 555 17.10 41.09 18.69
C LEU A 555 17.28 42.08 19.84
N PRO A 556 16.80 41.78 21.05
CA PRO A 556 17.14 42.57 22.22
C PRO A 556 18.65 42.55 22.47
N ALA A 557 19.24 43.69 22.77
CA ALA A 557 20.63 43.76 23.21
C ALA A 557 20.72 43.44 24.71
N TYR A 558 21.65 42.54 25.06
CA TYR A 558 21.93 42.18 26.45
C TYR A 558 23.22 42.83 26.92
N ASP A 559 23.26 43.22 28.22
CA ASP A 559 24.48 43.69 28.85
C ASP A 559 25.44 42.48 29.19
N SER A 560 26.60 42.79 29.70
CA SER A 560 27.61 41.79 30.03
C SER A 560 27.21 40.88 31.22
N ALA A 561 26.06 41.10 31.81
CA ALA A 561 25.44 40.30 32.88
C ALA A 561 24.24 39.48 32.38
N GLY A 562 23.88 39.56 31.09
CA GLY A 562 22.76 38.83 30.50
C GLY A 562 21.40 39.47 30.68
N ASN A 563 21.31 40.79 31.07
CA ASN A 563 20.05 41.49 31.20
C ASN A 563 19.70 42.21 29.90
N PRO A 564 18.43 42.26 29.48
CA PRO A 564 18.02 43.02 28.30
C PRO A 564 18.29 44.51 28.50
N THR A 565 18.87 45.16 27.53
CA THR A 565 19.14 46.61 27.54
C THR A 565 18.08 47.34 26.72
N THR A 566 17.79 48.60 27.13
CA THR A 566 16.88 49.46 26.38
C THR A 566 17.47 50.09 25.11
N SER A 567 18.69 49.74 24.76
CA SER A 567 19.28 50.12 23.48
C SER A 567 18.82 49.16 22.38
N GLU A 568 18.45 49.69 21.20
CA GLU A 568 18.13 48.90 20.03
C GLU A 568 19.24 47.90 19.78
N GLY A 569 18.94 46.61 19.89
CA GLY A 569 19.86 45.52 19.59
C GLY A 569 20.25 45.50 18.11
N SER A 570 21.21 44.69 17.78
CA SER A 570 21.64 44.50 16.39
C SER A 570 20.46 43.95 15.57
N GLN A 571 20.13 44.66 14.52
CA GLN A 571 19.16 44.17 13.56
C GLN A 571 19.80 43.01 12.77
N VAL A 572 19.28 41.82 12.94
CA VAL A 572 19.65 40.70 12.08
C VAL A 572 18.74 40.77 10.86
N VAL A 573 19.27 41.24 9.78
CA VAL A 573 18.58 41.15 8.50
C VAL A 573 18.77 39.72 8.03
N VAL A 574 17.72 38.94 8.07
CA VAL A 574 17.69 37.66 7.37
C VAL A 574 17.67 38.00 5.88
N SER A 575 18.82 37.87 5.28
CA SER A 575 19.00 38.25 3.89
C SER A 575 18.23 37.29 2.97
N THR A 576 17.24 37.82 2.27
CA THR A 576 16.57 37.12 1.14
C THR A 576 17.48 36.92 -0.05
N ALA A 577 18.72 37.34 0.08
CA ALA A 577 19.65 37.38 -0.98
C ALA A 577 20.45 36.14 -1.11
N GLY A 578 20.20 35.53 -2.11
CA GLY A 578 21.05 34.59 -2.69
C GLY A 578 20.46 33.25 -2.91
N ALA A 579 19.27 33.08 -3.23
CA ALA A 579 18.82 31.79 -3.64
C ALA A 579 18.08 31.82 -4.95
N ASN A 580 18.75 31.34 -5.85
CA ASN A 580 18.23 30.79 -7.07
C ASN A 580 18.22 29.25 -6.90
N GLU A 581 17.69 28.76 -5.78
CA GLU A 581 17.64 27.35 -5.44
C GLU A 581 16.18 26.93 -5.35
N SER A 582 15.81 25.73 -5.74
CA SER A 582 14.46 25.20 -5.68
C SER A 582 14.50 23.72 -5.36
N GLY A 583 13.44 23.22 -4.77
CA GLY A 583 13.29 21.81 -4.38
C GLY A 583 13.09 20.87 -5.55
N PRO A 584 13.16 19.56 -5.31
CA PRO A 584 12.82 18.56 -6.30
C PRO A 584 11.39 18.71 -6.82
N PRO A 585 11.16 18.48 -8.11
CA PRO A 585 9.83 18.54 -8.69
C PRO A 585 8.96 17.34 -8.32
N THR A 586 7.65 17.59 -8.27
CA THR A 586 6.60 16.58 -8.34
C THR A 586 5.82 16.74 -9.63
N VAL A 587 5.24 15.65 -10.13
CA VAL A 587 4.38 15.65 -11.30
C VAL A 587 3.06 14.98 -10.93
N ALA A 588 1.96 15.62 -11.22
CA ALA A 588 0.63 15.12 -10.97
C ALA A 588 -0.42 15.90 -11.79
N ASP A 589 -1.61 15.36 -11.89
CA ASP A 589 -2.82 16.11 -12.28
C ASP A 589 -3.34 16.83 -11.02
N PHE A 590 -2.96 18.10 -10.86
CA PHE A 590 -3.32 18.88 -9.67
C PHE A 590 -4.73 19.47 -9.74
N ASP A 591 -5.32 19.60 -10.91
CA ASP A 591 -6.63 20.24 -11.07
C ASP A 591 -7.74 19.33 -11.63
N GLY A 592 -7.41 18.05 -11.86
CA GLY A 592 -8.35 17.05 -12.30
C GLY A 592 -8.75 17.16 -13.78
N ASP A 593 -7.94 17.82 -14.61
CA ASP A 593 -8.26 18.04 -16.03
C ASP A 593 -7.70 16.95 -16.96
N GLY A 594 -6.89 16.02 -16.42
CA GLY A 594 -6.31 14.88 -17.12
C GLY A 594 -4.96 15.15 -17.77
N PHE A 595 -4.39 16.34 -17.57
CA PHE A 595 -3.01 16.66 -17.95
C PHE A 595 -2.14 16.74 -16.70
N ALA A 596 -0.84 16.59 -16.86
CA ALA A 596 0.07 16.66 -15.74
C ALA A 596 0.69 18.04 -15.60
N GLU A 597 0.73 18.51 -14.35
CA GLU A 597 1.37 19.73 -13.92
C GLU A 597 2.65 19.42 -13.13
N ILE A 598 3.43 20.47 -12.85
CA ILE A 598 4.70 20.37 -12.10
C ILE A 598 4.62 21.21 -10.85
N GLY A 599 4.70 20.56 -9.67
CA GLY A 599 4.85 21.22 -8.38
C GLY A 599 6.31 21.35 -7.96
N THR A 600 6.68 22.50 -7.39
CA THR A 600 8.00 22.69 -6.78
C THR A 600 8.00 23.80 -5.75
N ALA A 601 8.86 23.68 -4.74
CA ALA A 601 9.08 24.73 -3.79
C ALA A 601 10.24 25.65 -4.20
N SER A 602 10.13 26.91 -3.89
CA SER A 602 11.22 27.88 -3.89
C SER A 602 11.44 28.45 -2.47
N SER A 603 12.36 29.36 -2.31
CA SER A 603 12.66 29.94 -1.00
C SER A 603 11.48 30.68 -0.33
N THR A 604 10.50 31.11 -1.09
CA THR A 604 9.42 31.99 -0.61
C THR A 604 8.03 31.59 -1.09
N ALA A 605 7.93 30.57 -1.94
CA ALA A 605 6.66 30.09 -2.45
C ALA A 605 6.74 28.62 -2.88
N TYR A 606 5.65 27.90 -2.68
CA TYR A 606 5.36 26.69 -3.42
C TYR A 606 4.60 27.08 -4.70
N VAL A 607 4.93 26.48 -5.83
CA VAL A 607 4.41 26.85 -7.14
C VAL A 607 3.98 25.62 -7.91
N VAL A 608 2.79 25.65 -8.51
CA VAL A 608 2.34 24.66 -9.49
C VAL A 608 2.35 25.28 -10.89
N PHE A 609 3.08 24.65 -11.78
CA PHE A 609 3.16 25.02 -13.20
C PHE A 609 2.16 24.19 -13.99
N ASP A 610 1.35 24.87 -14.78
CA ASP A 610 0.36 24.31 -15.67
C ASP A 610 0.57 24.90 -17.09
N PHE A 611 0.83 24.04 -18.07
CA PHE A 611 1.15 24.48 -19.42
C PHE A 611 -0.08 24.89 -20.23
N GLN A 612 -1.27 24.75 -19.69
CA GLN A 612 -2.49 25.32 -20.20
C GLN A 612 -2.68 26.78 -19.77
N CYS A 613 -1.95 27.25 -18.74
CA CYS A 613 -1.98 28.61 -18.25
C CYS A 613 -1.16 29.55 -19.12
N THR A 614 -1.59 29.74 -20.35
CA THR A 614 -0.94 30.59 -21.36
C THR A 614 -1.95 31.46 -22.11
N GLY A 615 -1.49 32.56 -22.70
CA GLY A 615 -2.28 33.48 -23.51
C GLY A 615 -2.54 34.84 -22.88
N ASP A 616 -3.30 35.71 -23.57
CA ASP A 616 -3.68 37.03 -23.09
C ASP A 616 -5.16 37.31 -23.44
N PRO A 617 -6.09 37.34 -22.47
CA PRO A 617 -5.86 37.09 -21.01
C PRO A 617 -5.56 35.63 -20.70
N LEU A 618 -4.92 35.36 -19.57
CA LEU A 618 -4.72 34.05 -19.04
C LEU A 618 -6.06 33.36 -18.70
N PRO A 619 -6.16 32.02 -18.78
CA PRO A 619 -7.38 31.31 -18.43
C PRO A 619 -7.82 31.57 -16.99
N ALA A 620 -9.10 31.42 -16.72
CA ALA A 620 -9.63 31.48 -15.37
C ALA A 620 -9.13 30.24 -14.58
N GLY A 621 -8.68 30.44 -13.33
CA GLY A 621 -8.05 29.39 -12.53
C GLY A 621 -6.52 29.45 -12.52
N CYS A 622 -5.91 30.10 -13.52
CA CYS A 622 -4.48 30.37 -13.54
C CYS A 622 -4.09 31.60 -12.72
N ASP A 623 -2.85 31.67 -12.27
CA ASP A 623 -2.27 32.92 -11.73
C ASP A 623 -2.29 34.00 -12.79
N GLN A 624 -2.81 35.19 -12.46
CA GLN A 624 -3.04 36.25 -13.44
C GLN A 624 -1.81 37.15 -13.67
N GLU A 625 -0.74 36.90 -12.96
CA GLU A 625 0.52 37.69 -13.04
C GLU A 625 1.64 36.90 -13.71
N HIS A 626 1.59 35.55 -13.66
CA HIS A 626 2.64 34.67 -14.16
C HIS A 626 2.07 33.68 -15.20
N GLU A 627 2.57 33.76 -16.42
CA GLU A 627 2.29 32.76 -17.45
C GLU A 627 2.86 31.39 -17.04
N TRP A 628 2.18 30.29 -17.37
CA TRP A 628 2.53 28.92 -17.02
C TRP A 628 2.35 28.58 -15.53
N VAL A 629 1.74 29.42 -14.73
CA VAL A 629 1.50 29.18 -13.31
C VAL A 629 0.02 28.99 -13.04
N ARG A 630 -0.34 27.87 -12.45
CA ARG A 630 -1.69 27.60 -11.96
C ARG A 630 -1.96 28.43 -10.72
N TRP A 631 -1.12 28.23 -9.71
CA TRP A 631 -1.15 28.95 -8.46
C TRP A 631 0.23 28.98 -7.79
N MET A 632 0.39 29.87 -6.84
CA MET A 632 1.52 29.93 -5.95
C MET A 632 1.12 30.36 -4.54
N VAL A 633 1.69 29.75 -3.52
CA VAL A 633 1.42 30.04 -2.10
C VAL A 633 2.73 30.29 -1.38
N ALA A 634 2.75 31.29 -0.49
CA ALA A 634 3.94 31.63 0.27
C ALA A 634 4.35 30.49 1.22
N ASN A 635 5.67 30.23 1.31
CA ASN A 635 6.30 29.30 2.22
C ASN A 635 7.44 29.96 3.00
N ASP A 636 7.97 29.23 3.98
CA ASP A 636 9.10 29.64 4.83
C ASP A 636 10.30 28.69 4.68
N ASP A 637 10.83 28.55 3.47
CA ASP A 637 12.02 27.73 3.15
C ASP A 637 13.26 28.58 2.82
N CYS A 638 13.58 29.54 3.69
CA CYS A 638 14.60 30.54 3.42
C CYS A 638 16.04 30.03 3.61
N SER A 639 16.26 29.03 4.43
CA SER A 639 17.61 28.62 4.82
C SER A 639 18.26 27.73 3.77
N SER A 640 17.56 26.72 3.28
CA SER A 640 18.07 25.76 2.30
C SER A 640 17.47 25.93 0.90
N ARG A 641 16.16 26.14 0.81
CA ARG A 641 15.43 26.42 -0.44
C ARG A 641 15.38 25.23 -1.38
N VAL A 642 15.39 24.04 -0.82
CA VAL A 642 15.47 22.78 -1.57
C VAL A 642 14.50 21.72 -1.05
N THR A 643 13.56 22.12 -0.17
CA THR A 643 12.52 21.22 0.33
C THR A 643 11.58 20.86 -0.81
N GLY A 644 11.26 19.61 -0.93
CA GLY A 644 10.31 19.09 -1.89
C GLY A 644 9.01 18.68 -1.23
N SER A 645 8.09 18.24 -2.04
CA SER A 645 6.77 17.75 -1.64
C SER A 645 6.58 16.30 -2.07
N SER A 646 5.49 15.73 -1.62
CA SER A 646 4.79 14.63 -2.27
C SER A 646 3.39 15.09 -2.62
N VAL A 647 2.71 14.35 -3.45
CA VAL A 647 1.34 14.66 -3.88
C VAL A 647 0.48 13.41 -3.75
N PHE A 648 -0.80 13.61 -3.46
CA PHE A 648 -1.75 12.52 -3.36
C PHE A 648 -3.18 13.05 -3.47
N ASP A 649 -4.04 12.32 -4.15
CA ASP A 649 -5.48 12.60 -4.24
C ASP A 649 -6.17 11.93 -3.04
N PHE A 650 -6.31 12.67 -1.92
CA PHE A 650 -6.87 12.16 -0.66
C PHE A 650 -8.37 11.91 -0.71
N GLU A 651 -9.06 12.59 -1.62
CA GLU A 651 -10.51 12.53 -1.72
C GLU A 651 -10.98 11.64 -2.88
N GLY A 652 -10.05 11.18 -3.73
CA GLY A 652 -10.34 10.36 -4.90
C GLY A 652 -11.12 11.10 -5.99
N ASP A 653 -11.01 12.42 -6.03
CA ASP A 653 -11.75 13.26 -6.97
C ASP A 653 -11.00 13.53 -8.29
N GLY A 654 -9.78 13.03 -8.40
CA GLY A 654 -8.90 13.17 -9.54
C GLY A 654 -7.97 14.37 -9.49
N SER A 655 -8.04 15.19 -8.44
CA SER A 655 -7.19 16.37 -8.21
C SER A 655 -6.21 16.07 -7.09
N ALA A 656 -4.91 16.07 -7.36
CA ALA A 656 -3.91 15.68 -6.37
C ALA A 656 -3.54 16.83 -5.44
N GLU A 657 -3.72 16.64 -4.13
CA GLU A 657 -3.28 17.57 -3.08
C GLU A 657 -1.77 17.56 -2.92
N VAL A 658 -1.22 18.71 -2.50
CA VAL A 658 0.20 18.86 -2.20
C VAL A 658 0.46 18.69 -0.71
N VAL A 659 1.31 17.73 -0.36
CA VAL A 659 1.80 17.51 0.99
C VAL A 659 3.19 18.11 1.12
N TYR A 660 3.33 19.19 1.89
CA TYR A 660 4.54 19.98 1.94
C TYR A 660 4.92 20.41 3.36
N ALA A 661 6.18 20.26 3.70
CA ALA A 661 6.72 20.66 4.99
C ALA A 661 7.89 21.64 4.78
N ASP A 662 7.72 22.90 5.23
CA ASP A 662 8.77 23.91 5.19
C ASP A 662 9.52 24.01 6.56
N GLU A 663 10.30 25.06 6.78
CA GLU A 663 11.07 25.23 8.01
C GLU A 663 10.21 25.32 9.26
N THR A 664 8.94 25.72 9.14
CA THR A 664 8.11 26.11 10.27
C THR A 664 6.72 25.51 10.29
N SER A 665 6.29 24.93 9.17
CA SER A 665 4.93 24.44 9.01
C SER A 665 4.86 23.20 8.13
N PHE A 666 3.99 22.28 8.53
CA PHE A 666 3.49 21.22 7.67
C PHE A 666 2.14 21.66 7.10
N ARG A 667 1.93 21.53 5.80
CA ARG A 667 0.70 21.95 5.11
C ARG A 667 0.25 20.93 4.09
N ILE A 668 -1.08 20.86 3.93
CA ILE A 668 -1.73 20.22 2.79
C ILE A 668 -2.43 21.33 1.99
N PHE A 669 -2.08 21.44 0.71
CA PHE A 669 -2.69 22.39 -0.21
C PHE A 669 -3.62 21.68 -1.18
N ARG A 670 -4.79 22.26 -1.46
CA ARG A 670 -5.63 21.77 -2.54
C ARG A 670 -4.91 21.92 -3.89
N GLY A 671 -4.92 20.87 -4.69
CA GLY A 671 -4.20 20.85 -5.96
C GLY A 671 -4.69 21.88 -6.96
N SER A 672 -6.01 22.06 -7.06
CA SER A 672 -6.62 22.91 -8.08
C SER A 672 -6.39 24.42 -7.92
N ASP A 673 -6.20 24.93 -6.69
CA ASP A 673 -6.11 26.38 -6.43
C ASP A 673 -5.10 26.79 -5.35
N GLY A 674 -4.40 25.84 -4.72
CA GLY A 674 -3.43 26.08 -3.66
C GLY A 674 -4.05 26.55 -2.33
N ALA A 675 -5.34 26.38 -2.12
CA ALA A 675 -5.96 26.67 -0.83
C ALA A 675 -5.37 25.76 0.25
N VAL A 676 -5.06 26.35 1.41
CA VAL A 676 -4.57 25.59 2.57
C VAL A 676 -5.73 24.79 3.15
N LEU A 677 -5.69 23.46 2.99
CA LEU A 677 -6.65 22.53 3.59
C LEU A 677 -6.30 22.25 5.04
N TYR A 678 -5.00 22.11 5.32
CA TYR A 678 -4.49 21.89 6.67
C TYR A 678 -3.16 22.61 6.90
N GLU A 679 -2.90 23.08 8.12
CA GLU A 679 -1.63 23.67 8.55
C GLU A 679 -1.31 23.30 10.01
N ASP A 680 -0.17 22.63 10.23
CA ASP A 680 0.45 22.50 11.54
C ASP A 680 1.66 23.44 11.64
N THR A 681 1.58 24.43 12.51
CA THR A 681 2.66 25.41 12.74
C THR A 681 3.63 24.99 13.84
N THR A 682 3.48 23.79 14.37
CA THR A 682 4.39 23.22 15.37
C THR A 682 5.45 22.32 14.74
N HIS A 683 5.35 22.03 13.44
CA HIS A 683 6.36 21.38 12.65
C HIS A 683 7.65 22.19 12.59
N SER A 684 8.79 21.52 12.49
CA SER A 684 10.08 22.13 12.18
C SER A 684 10.87 21.29 11.22
N SER A 685 11.58 21.92 10.29
CA SER A 685 12.47 21.26 9.36
C SER A 685 13.88 21.88 9.41
N ASN A 686 14.90 21.11 9.11
CA ASN A 686 16.24 21.60 8.81
C ASN A 686 16.42 21.85 7.30
N THR A 687 15.32 21.69 6.56
CA THR A 687 15.20 21.95 5.12
C THR A 687 16.32 21.32 4.31
N ARG A 688 16.33 20.00 4.28
CA ARG A 688 17.28 19.23 3.49
C ARG A 688 16.53 18.36 2.47
N VAL A 689 16.39 17.09 2.75
CA VAL A 689 15.69 16.10 1.95
C VAL A 689 14.66 15.35 2.81
N GLU A 690 14.27 15.96 3.89
CA GLU A 690 13.16 15.52 4.75
C GLU A 690 11.82 15.89 4.11
N MET A 691 11.36 15.06 3.21
CA MET A 691 10.10 15.28 2.51
C MET A 691 9.06 14.31 3.05
N PRO A 692 7.82 14.76 3.26
CA PRO A 692 6.73 13.86 3.60
C PRO A 692 6.48 12.87 2.47
N ILE A 693 5.93 11.72 2.82
CA ILE A 693 5.44 10.72 1.86
C ILE A 693 4.02 10.31 2.24
N VAL A 694 3.25 9.81 1.26
CA VAL A 694 1.89 9.31 1.49
C VAL A 694 1.86 7.82 1.16
N VAL A 695 1.45 7.01 2.13
CA VAL A 695 1.51 5.54 2.03
C VAL A 695 0.65 4.92 3.13
N ASP A 696 0.00 3.78 2.87
CA ASP A 696 -0.68 2.98 3.89
C ASP A 696 0.39 2.27 4.74
N VAL A 697 0.68 2.82 5.93
CA VAL A 697 1.77 2.33 6.79
C VAL A 697 1.34 1.33 7.84
N ASP A 698 0.06 1.29 8.22
CA ASP A 698 -0.45 0.40 9.24
C ASP A 698 -1.34 -0.72 8.69
N ASN A 699 -1.51 -0.72 7.35
CA ASN A 699 -2.23 -1.73 6.60
C ASN A 699 -3.74 -1.76 6.89
N ASP A 700 -4.32 -0.62 7.27
CA ASP A 700 -5.75 -0.47 7.49
C ASP A 700 -6.52 -0.22 6.18
N GLY A 701 -5.78 -0.02 5.08
CA GLY A 701 -6.30 0.23 3.75
C GLY A 701 -6.64 1.69 3.49
N LYS A 702 -6.17 2.61 4.31
CA LYS A 702 -6.26 4.06 4.11
C LYS A 702 -4.87 4.65 3.86
N SER A 703 -4.80 5.92 3.64
CA SER A 703 -3.52 6.59 3.42
C SER A 703 -3.11 7.40 4.65
N GLU A 704 -1.84 7.31 5.01
CA GLU A 704 -1.22 8.13 6.03
C GLU A 704 -0.15 9.01 5.42
N VAL A 705 0.14 10.12 6.11
CA VAL A 705 1.28 10.99 5.81
C VAL A 705 2.40 10.71 6.82
N VAL A 706 3.54 10.27 6.31
CA VAL A 706 4.74 10.04 7.12
C VAL A 706 5.63 11.27 7.06
N ILE A 707 5.84 11.91 8.19
CA ILE A 707 6.59 13.17 8.29
C ILE A 707 7.88 12.96 9.08
N PRO A 708 9.05 13.24 8.49
CA PRO A 708 10.31 13.29 9.22
C PRO A 708 10.44 14.60 10.01
N GLU A 709 10.79 14.48 11.30
CA GLU A 709 10.97 15.60 12.21
C GLU A 709 12.41 15.70 12.71
N PRO A 710 13.14 16.75 12.40
CA PRO A 710 14.34 17.11 13.14
C PRO A 710 13.97 17.76 14.46
N ASN A 711 14.54 17.30 15.57
CA ASN A 711 14.28 17.84 16.90
C ASN A 711 14.90 19.22 17.09
N THR A 712 14.38 20.22 16.45
CA THR A 712 14.74 21.63 16.70
C THR A 712 13.90 22.28 17.80
N GLN A 713 12.78 21.66 18.16
CA GLN A 713 11.94 22.03 19.31
C GLN A 713 11.96 20.89 20.33
N ALA A 714 12.01 21.20 21.61
CA ALA A 714 12.02 20.21 22.66
C ALA A 714 10.80 19.29 22.53
N ASP A 715 11.04 18.00 22.58
CA ASP A 715 10.06 16.91 22.56
C ASP A 715 9.46 16.54 21.20
N ARG A 716 9.94 17.07 20.07
CA ARG A 716 9.56 16.64 18.72
C ARG A 716 10.81 16.26 17.93
N GLY A 717 10.87 15.07 17.45
CA GLY A 717 11.95 14.55 16.60
C GLY A 717 11.67 13.11 16.24
N GLY A 718 12.09 12.69 15.07
CA GLY A 718 11.92 11.34 14.58
C GLY A 718 10.96 11.24 13.41
N ILE A 719 9.94 10.42 13.51
CA ILE A 719 8.89 10.23 12.52
C ILE A 719 7.54 10.46 13.18
N GLU A 720 6.66 11.16 12.50
CA GLU A 720 5.24 11.28 12.84
C GLU A 720 4.40 10.62 11.74
N ILE A 721 3.40 9.85 12.15
CA ILE A 721 2.37 9.30 11.29
C ILE A 721 1.12 10.14 11.47
N TRP A 722 0.62 10.71 10.39
CA TRP A 722 -0.58 11.51 10.35
C TRP A 722 -1.67 10.78 9.57
N GLU A 723 -2.85 10.75 10.12
CA GLU A 723 -4.06 10.10 9.60
C GLU A 723 -5.24 11.07 9.61
N ASP A 724 -6.31 10.78 8.91
CA ASP A 724 -7.55 11.58 9.02
C ASP A 724 -8.40 11.09 10.19
N SER A 725 -8.77 12.01 11.11
CA SER A 725 -9.54 11.64 12.31
C SER A 725 -10.94 11.08 12.02
N HIS A 726 -11.44 11.29 10.80
CA HIS A 726 -12.71 10.75 10.31
C HIS A 726 -12.53 9.54 9.40
N ASN A 727 -11.29 9.09 9.20
CA ASN A 727 -10.93 7.99 8.29
C ASN A 727 -11.47 8.17 6.86
N ASN A 728 -11.48 9.43 6.37
CA ASN A 728 -12.02 9.78 5.05
C ASN A 728 -11.00 9.68 3.92
N TRP A 729 -9.70 9.66 4.23
CA TRP A 729 -8.68 9.57 3.20
C TRP A 729 -8.80 8.26 2.44
N VAL A 730 -8.65 8.32 1.13
CA VAL A 730 -8.79 7.13 0.27
C VAL A 730 -7.60 6.18 0.42
N ARG A 731 -7.78 5.00 -0.09
CA ARG A 731 -6.76 3.93 -0.09
C ARG A 731 -5.54 4.34 -0.88
N THR A 732 -4.39 3.79 -0.50
CA THR A 732 -3.14 3.90 -1.24
C THR A 732 -2.32 2.60 -1.13
N ARG A 733 -1.18 2.56 -1.82
CA ARG A 733 -0.23 1.44 -1.73
C ARG A 733 0.52 1.48 -0.40
N ARG A 734 1.01 0.32 0.02
CA ARG A 734 1.78 0.10 1.25
C ARG A 734 3.29 0.21 1.05
N ILE A 735 3.71 0.78 -0.06
CA ILE A 735 5.13 0.90 -0.42
C ILE A 735 5.48 2.29 -0.94
N TRP A 736 6.62 2.78 -0.47
CA TRP A 736 7.36 3.93 -1.00
C TRP A 736 8.85 3.60 -0.93
N ASN A 737 9.37 2.98 -1.97
CA ASN A 737 10.65 2.28 -1.91
C ASN A 737 11.90 3.17 -1.98
N GLN A 738 11.81 4.38 -2.49
CA GLN A 738 12.96 5.25 -2.72
C GLN A 738 12.56 6.71 -2.93
N HIS A 739 13.52 7.62 -2.89
CA HIS A 739 13.29 9.06 -3.05
C HIS A 739 12.66 9.42 -4.42
N ALA A 740 13.20 8.88 -5.51
CA ALA A 740 12.67 9.05 -6.87
C ALA A 740 11.60 7.99 -7.15
N TYR A 741 10.47 8.08 -6.44
CA TYR A 741 9.40 7.10 -6.48
C TYR A 741 8.48 7.32 -7.68
N SER A 742 8.15 6.24 -8.36
CA SER A 742 7.06 6.09 -9.32
C SER A 742 6.34 4.77 -9.05
N VAL A 743 5.04 4.74 -9.27
CA VAL A 743 4.20 3.57 -8.95
C VAL A 743 4.69 2.30 -9.63
N THR A 744 5.10 2.40 -10.90
CA THR A 744 5.48 1.23 -11.73
C THR A 744 6.91 0.75 -11.50
N ASN A 745 7.73 1.45 -10.73
CA ASN A 745 9.13 1.05 -10.53
C ASN A 745 9.34 -0.01 -9.44
N VAL A 746 8.29 -0.38 -8.72
CA VAL A 746 8.34 -1.39 -7.67
C VAL A 746 6.95 -2.03 -7.51
N THR A 747 6.89 -3.33 -7.24
CA THR A 747 5.66 -4.05 -6.90
C THR A 747 5.34 -3.91 -5.40
N GLU A 748 4.13 -4.27 -4.97
CA GLU A 748 3.71 -4.22 -3.57
C GLU A 748 4.57 -5.09 -2.64
N ASP A 749 5.10 -6.18 -3.15
CA ASP A 749 6.02 -7.08 -2.43
C ASP A 749 7.50 -6.66 -2.56
N GLY A 750 7.76 -5.44 -3.05
CA GLY A 750 9.12 -4.87 -3.15
C GLY A 750 10.00 -5.47 -4.25
N GLN A 751 9.40 -6.17 -5.21
CA GLN A 751 10.16 -6.65 -6.38
C GLN A 751 10.45 -5.48 -7.34
N ILE A 752 11.59 -5.53 -7.98
CA ILE A 752 11.96 -4.59 -9.02
C ILE A 752 11.58 -5.18 -10.37
N PRO A 753 10.62 -4.58 -11.11
CA PRO A 753 10.22 -5.08 -12.41
C PRO A 753 11.39 -5.06 -13.41
N ARG A 754 11.51 -6.11 -14.21
CA ARG A 754 12.54 -6.17 -15.28
C ARG A 754 12.36 -5.09 -16.33
N VAL A 755 11.11 -4.88 -16.73
CA VAL A 755 10.71 -3.83 -17.67
C VAL A 755 9.50 -3.17 -17.04
N PRO A 756 9.70 -2.14 -16.21
CA PRO A 756 8.57 -1.40 -15.66
C PRO A 756 7.82 -0.71 -16.80
N GLU A 757 6.51 -0.73 -16.73
CA GLU A 757 5.71 0.07 -17.66
C GLU A 757 5.95 1.55 -17.35
N PRO A 758 6.25 2.41 -18.35
CA PRO A 758 6.44 3.82 -18.07
C PRO A 758 5.16 4.43 -17.49
N ASN A 759 5.26 5.10 -16.35
CA ASN A 759 4.12 5.64 -15.61
C ASN A 759 3.16 6.43 -16.49
N TRP A 760 3.67 7.31 -17.33
CA TRP A 760 2.88 8.20 -18.18
C TRP A 760 2.08 7.52 -19.30
N THR A 761 2.33 6.24 -19.59
CA THR A 761 1.52 5.49 -20.56
C THR A 761 0.16 5.09 -20.01
N HIS A 762 0.01 5.16 -18.70
CA HIS A 762 -1.22 4.88 -17.99
C HIS A 762 -1.96 6.18 -17.67
N SER A 763 -3.22 6.30 -18.03
CA SER A 763 -4.00 7.54 -17.93
C SER A 763 -4.11 8.14 -16.52
N ARG A 764 -3.82 7.37 -15.48
CA ARG A 764 -3.87 7.81 -14.07
C ARG A 764 -2.48 7.91 -13.42
N LEU A 765 -1.42 7.55 -14.15
CA LEU A 765 -0.08 7.46 -13.60
C LEU A 765 0.92 8.40 -14.27
N ASN A 766 0.46 9.42 -15.00
CA ASN A 766 1.37 10.48 -15.46
C ASN A 766 1.78 11.37 -14.27
N ASN A 767 2.55 10.76 -13.36
CA ASN A 767 2.91 11.35 -12.09
C ASN A 767 4.34 10.97 -11.65
N PHE A 768 4.86 11.72 -10.68
CA PHE A 768 6.14 11.48 -10.05
C PHE A 768 6.11 11.96 -8.59
N ARG A 769 6.55 11.13 -7.65
CA ARG A 769 6.39 11.32 -6.21
C ARG A 769 4.92 11.42 -5.78
N GLN A 770 4.11 10.61 -6.39
CA GLN A 770 2.71 10.40 -6.03
C GLN A 770 2.48 8.90 -5.86
N ASN A 771 1.83 8.54 -4.76
CA ASN A 771 1.30 7.21 -4.57
C ASN A 771 -0.15 7.17 -5.06
N VAL A 772 -0.59 6.05 -5.58
CA VAL A 772 -1.98 5.84 -6.02
C VAL A 772 -2.36 4.38 -5.81
N GLN A 773 -3.63 4.14 -5.57
CA GLN A 773 -4.18 2.80 -5.50
C GLN A 773 -4.65 2.36 -6.88
N PRO A 774 -4.10 1.29 -7.47
CA PRO A 774 -4.65 0.71 -8.69
C PRO A 774 -6.02 0.09 -8.38
N GLY A 775 -7.10 0.64 -8.82
CA GLY A 775 -8.46 0.14 -8.55
C GLY A 775 -8.87 0.14 -7.07
N GLY A 776 -10.13 0.08 -6.78
CA GLY A 776 -10.62 -0.01 -5.41
C GLY A 776 -10.38 1.21 -4.52
N LEU A 777 -10.26 2.39 -5.13
CA LEU A 777 -9.96 3.63 -4.43
C LEU A 777 -10.96 3.94 -3.29
N PHE A 778 -12.21 3.61 -3.48
CA PHE A 778 -13.29 3.79 -2.52
C PHE A 778 -13.76 2.49 -1.87
N ASP A 779 -13.03 1.38 -2.03
CA ASP A 779 -13.41 0.13 -1.41
C ASP A 779 -13.56 0.33 0.11
N ALA A 780 -14.65 -0.19 0.65
CA ALA A 780 -15.00 -0.05 2.04
C ALA A 780 -15.33 -1.42 2.65
N PRO A 781 -15.20 -1.60 3.96
CA PRO A 781 -15.76 -2.74 4.65
C PRO A 781 -17.28 -2.62 4.75
N ASP A 782 -17.93 -3.73 5.11
CA ASP A 782 -19.33 -3.82 5.51
C ASP A 782 -19.43 -4.86 6.61
N PHE A 783 -19.39 -4.41 7.86
CA PHE A 783 -19.37 -5.31 8.99
C PHE A 783 -20.76 -5.79 9.36
N VAL A 784 -20.89 -7.08 9.59
CA VAL A 784 -22.17 -7.69 9.92
C VAL A 784 -22.06 -8.62 11.13
N VAL A 785 -23.01 -8.60 12.02
CA VAL A 785 -23.17 -9.68 12.99
C VAL A 785 -24.03 -10.79 12.35
N ARG A 786 -23.35 -11.84 11.84
CA ARG A 786 -24.02 -12.93 11.10
C ARG A 786 -24.91 -13.78 11.95
N GLU A 787 -24.43 -14.22 13.12
CA GLU A 787 -25.15 -15.12 14.01
C GLU A 787 -24.83 -14.86 15.49
N ILE A 788 -25.80 -15.10 16.33
CA ILE A 788 -25.66 -15.17 17.78
C ILE A 788 -26.37 -16.45 18.24
N PHE A 789 -25.61 -17.39 18.80
CA PHE A 789 -26.18 -18.64 19.27
C PHE A 789 -25.55 -19.12 20.58
N ARG A 790 -26.28 -19.96 21.28
CA ARG A 790 -25.84 -20.50 22.56
C ARG A 790 -24.87 -21.66 22.38
N LEU A 791 -23.75 -21.62 23.09
CA LEU A 791 -22.80 -22.73 23.21
C LEU A 791 -23.13 -23.62 24.43
N ASP A 792 -23.29 -23.02 25.63
CA ASP A 792 -23.57 -23.71 26.88
C ASP A 792 -24.38 -22.84 27.83
N CYS A 793 -25.05 -23.45 28.82
CA CYS A 793 -25.64 -22.73 29.91
C CYS A 793 -25.82 -23.62 31.13
N ASP A 794 -25.60 -23.05 32.32
CA ASP A 794 -25.92 -23.65 33.60
C ASP A 794 -26.66 -22.64 34.53
N GLU A 795 -26.79 -22.94 35.82
CA GLU A 795 -27.47 -22.06 36.77
C GLU A 795 -26.67 -20.76 37.09
N SER A 796 -25.39 -20.69 36.72
CA SER A 796 -24.47 -19.61 37.08
C SER A 796 -23.99 -18.81 35.88
N GLN A 797 -23.96 -19.40 34.68
CA GLN A 797 -23.44 -18.72 33.50
C GLN A 797 -24.12 -19.13 32.22
N TYR A 798 -24.05 -18.22 31.25
CA TYR A 798 -24.54 -18.40 29.90
C TYR A 798 -23.40 -18.13 28.93
N THR A 799 -22.99 -19.14 28.14
CA THR A 799 -21.92 -18.97 27.12
C THR A 799 -22.55 -18.93 25.74
N MET A 800 -22.24 -17.91 24.99
CA MET A 800 -22.75 -17.63 23.67
C MET A 800 -21.64 -17.49 22.68
N ALA A 801 -21.89 -17.80 21.43
CA ALA A 801 -21.03 -17.44 20.29
C ALA A 801 -21.64 -16.26 19.55
N VAL A 802 -20.82 -15.34 19.19
CA VAL A 802 -21.11 -14.26 18.27
C VAL A 802 -20.24 -14.46 17.03
N VAL A 803 -20.84 -14.40 15.85
CA VAL A 803 -20.14 -14.51 14.57
C VAL A 803 -20.24 -13.15 13.89
N VAL A 804 -19.11 -12.53 13.67
CA VAL A 804 -18.98 -11.27 12.93
C VAL A 804 -18.36 -11.55 11.56
N GLY A 805 -18.67 -10.74 10.57
CA GLY A 805 -18.16 -10.91 9.21
C GLY A 805 -17.99 -9.57 8.50
N ASN A 806 -17.32 -9.61 7.38
CA ASN A 806 -17.15 -8.48 6.48
C ASN A 806 -17.77 -8.84 5.11
N ASP A 807 -18.84 -8.16 4.73
CA ASP A 807 -19.51 -8.32 3.44
C ASP A 807 -19.06 -7.28 2.42
N GLY A 808 -18.15 -6.39 2.83
CA GLY A 808 -17.59 -5.33 2.01
C GLY A 808 -16.50 -5.77 1.03
N SER A 809 -15.87 -4.81 0.37
CA SER A 809 -14.78 -5.02 -0.59
C SER A 809 -13.38 -4.73 -0.02
N LEU A 810 -13.28 -4.06 1.12
CA LEU A 810 -12.03 -3.80 1.82
C LEU A 810 -11.73 -4.88 2.87
N SER A 811 -10.49 -5.36 2.90
CA SER A 811 -9.98 -6.21 3.99
C SER A 811 -9.61 -5.35 5.18
N VAL A 812 -9.85 -5.83 6.38
CA VAL A 812 -9.52 -5.09 7.60
C VAL A 812 -8.67 -5.92 8.55
N PRO A 813 -7.70 -5.29 9.24
CA PRO A 813 -6.83 -5.97 10.19
C PRO A 813 -7.56 -6.42 11.45
N PRO A 814 -6.94 -7.27 12.30
CA PRO A 814 -7.44 -7.61 13.62
C PRO A 814 -7.66 -6.37 14.49
N GLY A 815 -8.64 -6.44 15.37
CA GLY A 815 -8.90 -5.36 16.34
C GLY A 815 -10.27 -4.70 16.20
N ILE A 816 -11.10 -5.13 15.23
CA ILE A 816 -12.46 -4.60 15.06
C ILE A 816 -13.28 -4.93 16.30
N LEU A 817 -13.77 -3.89 16.97
CA LEU A 817 -14.49 -4.01 18.22
C LEU A 817 -15.93 -4.42 18.01
N THR A 818 -16.40 -5.39 18.79
CA THR A 818 -17.82 -5.77 18.82
C THR A 818 -18.37 -5.56 20.22
N HIS A 819 -19.23 -4.58 20.40
CA HIS A 819 -19.89 -4.30 21.66
C HIS A 819 -21.05 -5.27 21.92
N VAL A 820 -21.09 -5.83 23.11
CA VAL A 820 -22.06 -6.88 23.46
C VAL A 820 -22.83 -6.51 24.73
N VAL A 821 -24.13 -6.58 24.67
CA VAL A 821 -25.03 -6.33 25.79
C VAL A 821 -26.03 -7.45 25.98
N VAL A 822 -26.38 -7.75 27.23
CA VAL A 822 -27.50 -8.65 27.58
C VAL A 822 -28.66 -7.85 28.15
N THR A 823 -29.84 -8.04 27.61
CA THR A 823 -31.08 -7.39 28.09
C THR A 823 -32.04 -8.42 28.67
N THR A 824 -32.57 -8.14 29.85
CA THR A 824 -33.56 -8.97 30.50
C THR A 824 -35.00 -8.71 29.99
N ALA A 825 -35.94 -9.60 30.31
CA ALA A 825 -37.34 -9.41 29.98
C ALA A 825 -37.93 -8.11 30.59
N ASP A 826 -37.38 -7.62 31.71
CA ASP A 826 -37.79 -6.38 32.38
C ASP A 826 -37.02 -5.16 31.89
N SER A 827 -36.24 -5.30 30.80
CA SER A 827 -35.43 -4.25 30.18
C SER A 827 -34.26 -3.76 31.05
N GLU A 828 -33.73 -4.57 31.95
CA GLU A 828 -32.45 -4.34 32.60
C GLU A 828 -31.32 -4.73 31.61
N VAL A 829 -30.28 -3.87 31.48
CA VAL A 829 -29.19 -4.04 30.54
C VAL A 829 -27.90 -4.33 31.29
N PHE A 830 -27.21 -5.38 30.90
CA PHE A 830 -25.88 -5.75 31.35
C PHE A 830 -24.89 -5.55 30.18
N ASP A 831 -24.00 -4.61 30.35
CA ASP A 831 -22.91 -4.34 29.42
C ASP A 831 -21.80 -5.36 29.64
N LEU A 832 -21.43 -6.11 28.60
CA LEU A 832 -20.36 -7.10 28.61
C LEU A 832 -19.03 -6.56 28.04
N GLY A 833 -19.06 -5.32 27.55
CA GLY A 833 -17.92 -4.66 26.92
C GLY A 833 -17.78 -4.99 25.44
N ALA A 834 -16.68 -4.51 24.86
CA ALA A 834 -16.35 -4.76 23.46
C ALA A 834 -15.26 -5.84 23.34
N VAL A 835 -15.41 -6.72 22.35
CA VAL A 835 -14.47 -7.82 22.06
C VAL A 835 -13.85 -7.54 20.71
N PRO A 836 -12.51 -7.43 20.62
CA PRO A 836 -11.83 -7.24 19.34
C PRO A 836 -11.77 -8.54 18.54
N THR A 837 -11.77 -8.44 17.21
CA THR A 837 -11.39 -9.56 16.33
C THR A 837 -9.93 -9.92 16.55
N SER A 838 -9.59 -11.19 16.36
CA SER A 838 -8.22 -11.72 16.54
C SER A 838 -7.54 -12.02 15.22
N ASP A 839 -8.27 -11.98 14.11
CA ASP A 839 -7.81 -12.34 12.78
C ASP A 839 -8.30 -11.33 11.75
N TRP A 840 -7.69 -11.32 10.59
CA TRP A 840 -8.13 -10.50 9.47
C TRP A 840 -9.56 -10.84 9.06
N LEU A 841 -10.37 -9.83 8.80
CA LEU A 841 -11.68 -9.99 8.16
C LEU A 841 -11.57 -9.61 6.68
N LEU A 842 -11.24 -10.58 5.84
CA LEU A 842 -11.27 -10.43 4.39
C LEU A 842 -12.71 -10.36 3.88
N PRO A 843 -12.98 -9.79 2.69
CA PRO A 843 -14.31 -9.82 2.07
C PRO A 843 -14.93 -11.22 2.07
N GLY A 844 -16.13 -11.32 2.62
CA GLY A 844 -16.87 -12.59 2.78
C GLY A 844 -16.46 -13.47 3.95
N GLN A 845 -15.40 -13.14 4.67
CA GLN A 845 -14.95 -13.92 5.84
C GLN A 845 -15.70 -13.58 7.12
N SER A 846 -15.58 -14.46 8.11
CA SER A 846 -16.19 -14.30 9.42
C SER A 846 -15.32 -14.89 10.51
N GLU A 847 -15.37 -14.25 11.66
CA GLU A 847 -14.76 -14.74 12.90
C GLU A 847 -15.82 -15.03 13.95
N GLN A 848 -15.60 -16.06 14.76
CA GLN A 848 -16.47 -16.43 15.87
C GLN A 848 -15.71 -16.27 17.17
N PHE A 849 -16.29 -15.55 18.11
CA PHE A 849 -15.77 -15.45 19.48
C PHE A 849 -16.81 -15.83 20.51
N GLU A 850 -16.36 -16.21 21.71
CA GLU A 850 -17.20 -16.62 22.82
C GLU A 850 -17.41 -15.46 23.79
N VAL A 851 -18.69 -15.28 24.21
CA VAL A 851 -19.07 -14.32 25.22
C VAL A 851 -19.70 -15.07 26.41
N VAL A 852 -19.24 -14.78 27.61
CA VAL A 852 -19.74 -15.39 28.85
C VAL A 852 -20.48 -14.34 29.64
N PHE A 853 -21.75 -14.59 29.92
CA PHE A 853 -22.57 -13.83 30.86
C PHE A 853 -22.71 -14.58 32.18
N GLU A 854 -22.12 -14.03 33.24
CA GLU A 854 -22.35 -14.53 34.60
C GLU A 854 -23.74 -14.10 35.09
N ILE A 855 -24.60 -15.06 35.42
CA ILE A 855 -25.97 -14.80 35.81
C ILE A 855 -26.01 -14.31 37.25
N PRO A 856 -26.43 -13.05 37.53
CA PRO A 856 -26.55 -12.56 38.88
C PRO A 856 -27.56 -13.40 39.73
N ASP A 857 -27.26 -13.56 41.03
CA ASP A 857 -28.13 -14.30 41.94
C ASP A 857 -29.57 -13.77 41.93
N GLY A 858 -30.52 -14.66 41.57
CA GLY A 858 -31.95 -14.35 41.54
C GLY A 858 -32.47 -13.77 40.22
N LEU A 859 -31.65 -13.65 39.22
CA LEU A 859 -32.08 -13.25 37.87
C LEU A 859 -32.77 -14.42 37.14
N GLU A 860 -33.97 -14.20 36.58
CA GLU A 860 -34.62 -15.20 35.75
C GLU A 860 -33.95 -15.23 34.37
N VAL A 861 -33.44 -16.39 33.98
CA VAL A 861 -32.74 -16.62 32.72
C VAL A 861 -33.72 -16.64 31.53
N ALA A 862 -34.99 -16.89 31.79
CA ALA A 862 -35.98 -16.98 30.73
C ALA A 862 -36.27 -15.62 30.09
N GLY A 863 -35.96 -15.49 28.81
CA GLY A 863 -36.23 -14.28 28.05
C GLY A 863 -35.07 -13.27 27.99
N LEU A 864 -33.85 -13.64 28.43
CA LEU A 864 -32.65 -12.88 28.16
C LEU A 864 -32.45 -12.78 26.65
N VAL A 865 -32.00 -11.62 26.20
CA VAL A 865 -31.68 -11.33 24.80
C VAL A 865 -30.26 -10.76 24.75
N LEU A 866 -29.41 -11.33 23.93
CA LEU A 866 -28.08 -10.77 23.64
C LEU A 866 -28.16 -9.90 22.39
N SER A 867 -27.62 -8.72 22.44
CA SER A 867 -27.42 -7.86 21.29
C SER A 867 -25.93 -7.63 21.12
N ALA A 868 -25.46 -7.72 19.89
CA ALA A 868 -24.09 -7.43 19.51
C ALA A 868 -24.10 -6.39 18.38
N THR A 869 -23.18 -5.43 18.44
CA THR A 869 -22.95 -4.42 17.41
C THR A 869 -21.46 -4.45 17.07
N VAL A 870 -21.13 -4.78 15.84
CA VAL A 870 -19.74 -4.76 15.34
C VAL A 870 -19.37 -3.34 14.92
N ASP A 871 -18.09 -3.02 14.96
CA ASP A 871 -17.51 -1.68 14.79
C ASP A 871 -18.08 -0.66 15.80
N ASP A 872 -18.20 -1.10 17.06
CA ASP A 872 -18.70 -0.29 18.19
C ASP A 872 -17.85 -0.54 19.44
N ASP A 873 -17.24 0.52 19.97
CA ASP A 873 -16.45 0.49 21.20
C ASP A 873 -17.28 0.48 22.49
N GLY A 874 -18.60 0.51 22.37
CA GLY A 874 -19.57 0.64 23.48
C GLY A 874 -19.78 2.11 23.92
N MET A 875 -19.12 3.06 23.32
CA MET A 875 -19.33 4.51 23.53
C MET A 875 -19.93 5.20 22.30
N GLY A 876 -20.15 4.42 21.22
CA GLY A 876 -20.70 4.87 19.94
C GLY A 876 -19.61 5.37 18.97
N GLY A 877 -18.35 4.98 19.19
CA GLY A 877 -17.25 5.21 18.24
C GLY A 877 -17.23 4.10 17.20
N GLN A 878 -17.17 4.47 15.92
CA GLN A 878 -16.89 3.58 14.80
C GLN A 878 -15.42 3.73 14.40
N GLN A 879 -14.79 2.63 13.99
CA GLN A 879 -13.40 2.60 13.55
C GLN A 879 -13.29 2.83 12.05
N TYR A 880 -14.30 2.41 11.27
CA TYR A 880 -14.27 2.43 9.82
C TYR A 880 -15.51 3.13 9.24
N ASN A 881 -15.33 3.73 8.09
CA ASN A 881 -16.43 4.16 7.24
C ASN A 881 -16.87 2.98 6.37
N GLU A 882 -18.12 2.58 6.48
CA GLU A 882 -18.69 1.42 5.82
C GLU A 882 -19.60 1.82 4.66
N CYS A 883 -19.82 0.93 3.69
CA CYS A 883 -20.81 1.18 2.65
C CYS A 883 -22.26 0.96 3.14
N ASP A 884 -22.48 0.15 4.18
CA ASP A 884 -23.76 0.00 4.86
C ASP A 884 -23.57 -0.16 6.37
N ASP A 885 -23.77 0.90 7.14
CA ASP A 885 -23.68 0.94 8.61
C ASP A 885 -24.99 0.57 9.33
N GLU A 886 -26.08 0.30 8.59
CA GLU A 886 -27.37 -0.04 9.20
C GLU A 886 -27.46 -1.54 9.58
N ASN A 887 -26.55 -2.39 9.09
CA ASN A 887 -26.58 -3.86 9.28
C ASN A 887 -25.64 -4.37 10.39
N ASN A 888 -24.84 -3.52 11.04
CA ASN A 888 -23.85 -3.85 12.07
C ASN A 888 -24.40 -4.51 13.32
N ALA A 889 -25.68 -4.36 13.60
CA ALA A 889 -26.28 -4.81 14.85
C ALA A 889 -27.17 -6.02 14.66
N ARG A 890 -27.03 -6.99 15.56
CA ARG A 890 -27.94 -8.16 15.64
C ARG A 890 -28.34 -8.45 17.06
N THR A 891 -29.59 -8.92 17.19
CA THR A 891 -30.16 -9.36 18.47
C THR A 891 -30.54 -10.83 18.38
N SER A 892 -30.15 -11.61 19.38
CA SER A 892 -30.51 -13.02 19.48
C SER A 892 -32.01 -13.26 19.68
N ASN A 893 -32.49 -14.44 19.35
CA ASN A 893 -33.77 -14.90 19.91
C ASN A 893 -33.67 -14.96 21.44
N PRO A 894 -34.81 -14.86 22.17
CA PRO A 894 -34.82 -15.02 23.63
C PRO A 894 -34.12 -16.31 24.04
N LEU A 895 -33.13 -16.15 24.88
CA LEU A 895 -32.29 -17.24 25.33
C LEU A 895 -33.08 -18.16 26.30
N THR A 896 -32.92 -19.44 26.13
CA THR A 896 -33.55 -20.45 27.00
C THR A 896 -32.52 -21.48 27.41
N CYS A 897 -32.44 -21.75 28.69
CA CYS A 897 -31.64 -22.86 29.21
C CYS A 897 -32.58 -24.08 29.38
N PRO A 898 -32.32 -25.21 28.72
CA PRO A 898 -33.12 -26.40 28.97
C PRO A 898 -32.88 -26.86 30.41
N LEU A 899 -33.96 -26.93 31.17
CA LEU A 899 -33.88 -27.55 32.49
C LEU A 899 -33.38 -28.99 32.31
N VAL A 900 -32.20 -29.27 32.85
CA VAL A 900 -31.72 -30.66 32.98
C VAL A 900 -32.68 -31.38 33.89
N GLN A 901 -33.55 -32.25 33.34
CA GLN A 901 -34.43 -33.15 34.08
C GLN A 901 -33.66 -34.36 34.55
#